data_9c1301bee0995a4b6324fb54820cc43c
#
_entry.id   9c1301bee0995a4b6324fb54820cc43c
#
_cell.length_a   1.000
_cell.length_b   1.000
_cell.length_c   1.000
_cell.angle_alpha   90.00
_cell.angle_beta   90.00
_cell.angle_gamma   90.00
#
_symmetry.space_group_name_H-M   'P 1'
#
loop_
_entity.id
_entity.type
_entity.pdbx_description
1 polymer ?
#
loop_
_entity_poly.entity_id
_entity_poly.type
_entity_poly.pdbx_seq_one_letter_code
_entity_poly.pdbx_strand_id
1 'polypeptide(L)'
;MQETYIEEILKELTLEEKIGMIHGAGLFRTEGVERLSIPPLYMSDGPMGVRAEFADNEWRNVGTTEDYVTYLPCNSAIASTWNRALAKKAGEVLGEEARGRGKDVILAPGINIKRSPLCGRNFEYMSEDPGLIEELVVPMIEGIQENDVAACVKHFAANSQETERLWVDTIIDETALEEIYFPGFQAAVEKGHTLALMGAYNLLNGEHCCMSKSLLNEKLRKDWAFDGVVISDWGAVHDTKLAAESGLDLEMDVKYQFDEQYMAEPLLKAVKDGEIEESLVDEKVRNILRMMLRLKMIGPERKHRKTGAYNTEEHRRAVLDVARESMILLKNEDQVLPLQAESGCKVAVIGANAAAVHSNGGGSAEIKALYEISPLMGIKKLLGGNVKVSYAPGYVIPDKKEASEINWQAASTETAENTEKESTVSGRTLDEKQQEALAEAVALAKASDIVIFVGGLNHDFDVEGLDRVNMKLPYGQDEVIDALLKAVPDTVVCMYAGAPVEMPWAEKAKAILWSYYAGMEGGTALAEILSGKVNPSGKLAETFIRDASQCPAHTIGTFGKKDRVEYREGVMVGYRYYDTKKTDVLFPFGHGLSYTAFTYNDLEIIRQQENGRQTVKVSCSVTNTGEHAGKETVQIYVAPEQKKDRPVHELKAFEKVRLDAGETKRICVILEERDFSRYDTDKKMPVPVNGTYEIQVGASSTDICLCGKIDLFFAEG
;
A
#
# COMPACT_ATOMS: atom_id res chain seq x y z
N MET A 1 -7.61 31.19 -19.81
CA MET A 1 -8.97 30.69 -20.13
C MET A 1 -9.58 29.86 -18.99
N GLN A 2 -8.87 28.86 -18.45
CA GLN A 2 -9.43 28.04 -17.36
C GLN A 2 -9.65 28.84 -16.08
N GLU A 3 -8.67 29.57 -15.60
CA GLU A 3 -8.82 30.41 -14.38
C GLU A 3 -9.88 31.51 -14.58
N THR A 4 -9.96 32.11 -15.76
CA THR A 4 -11.00 33.12 -16.07
C THR A 4 -12.41 32.52 -15.94
N TYR A 5 -12.61 31.30 -16.43
CA TYR A 5 -13.88 30.59 -16.34
C TYR A 5 -14.24 30.24 -14.87
N ILE A 6 -13.26 29.84 -14.07
CA ILE A 6 -13.46 29.56 -12.64
C ILE A 6 -13.86 30.86 -11.90
N GLU A 7 -13.16 31.97 -12.15
CA GLU A 7 -13.47 33.26 -11.53
C GLU A 7 -14.85 33.81 -11.95
N GLU A 8 -15.33 33.50 -13.17
CA GLU A 8 -16.69 33.84 -13.60
C GLU A 8 -17.73 33.06 -12.79
N ILE A 9 -17.55 31.75 -12.63
CA ILE A 9 -18.44 30.91 -11.82
C ILE A 9 -18.44 31.38 -10.36
N LEU A 10 -17.25 31.62 -9.80
CA LEU A 10 -17.09 31.99 -8.40
C LEU A 10 -17.85 33.26 -8.04
N LYS A 11 -17.94 34.23 -8.97
CA LYS A 11 -18.71 35.47 -8.79
C LYS A 11 -20.22 35.26 -8.82
N GLU A 12 -20.70 34.20 -9.46
CA GLU A 12 -22.14 33.90 -9.54
C GLU A 12 -22.61 33.06 -8.35
N LEU A 13 -21.72 32.38 -7.63
CA LEU A 13 -22.04 31.59 -6.46
C LEU A 13 -22.42 32.45 -5.25
N THR A 14 -23.48 32.09 -4.55
CA THR A 14 -23.79 32.65 -3.23
C THR A 14 -22.89 32.02 -2.18
N LEU A 15 -22.76 32.66 -1.01
CA LEU A 15 -21.96 32.12 0.09
C LEU A 15 -22.45 30.75 0.56
N GLU A 16 -23.78 30.55 0.62
CA GLU A 16 -24.39 29.28 0.99
C GLU A 16 -24.05 28.16 -0.02
N GLU A 17 -24.05 28.48 -1.33
CA GLU A 17 -23.66 27.52 -2.37
C GLU A 17 -22.18 27.16 -2.29
N LYS A 18 -21.33 28.16 -2.03
CA LYS A 18 -19.88 27.94 -1.81
C LYS A 18 -19.64 27.01 -0.62
N ILE A 19 -20.35 27.23 0.50
CA ILE A 19 -20.26 26.40 1.70
C ILE A 19 -20.72 24.98 1.38
N GLY A 20 -21.85 24.77 0.68
CA GLY A 20 -22.31 23.43 0.30
C GLY A 20 -21.34 22.63 -0.57
N MET A 21 -20.41 23.30 -1.26
CA MET A 21 -19.40 22.63 -2.08
C MET A 21 -18.17 22.16 -1.29
N ILE A 22 -17.92 22.70 -0.09
CA ILE A 22 -16.69 22.46 0.69
C ILE A 22 -16.89 21.54 1.90
N HIS A 23 -18.05 20.94 2.05
CA HIS A 23 -18.32 19.92 3.06
C HIS A 23 -19.19 18.78 2.52
N GLY A 24 -19.23 17.66 3.25
CA GLY A 24 -20.07 16.52 2.89
C GLY A 24 -21.56 16.84 3.00
N ALA A 25 -22.32 16.48 1.98
CA ALA A 25 -23.79 16.49 1.98
C ALA A 25 -24.37 15.06 1.91
N GLY A 26 -23.53 14.09 2.05
CA GLY A 26 -23.72 12.66 2.18
C GLY A 26 -22.41 12.05 2.60
N LEU A 27 -22.40 10.76 2.95
CA LEU A 27 -21.18 10.09 3.42
C LEU A 27 -20.04 10.15 2.39
N PHE A 28 -20.36 10.20 1.08
CA PHE A 28 -19.38 10.18 -0.01
C PHE A 28 -19.70 11.19 -1.12
N ARG A 29 -20.37 12.29 -0.80
CA ARG A 29 -20.66 13.34 -1.79
C ARG A 29 -20.76 14.73 -1.17
N THR A 30 -20.53 15.74 -2.02
CA THR A 30 -20.82 17.16 -1.70
C THR A 30 -22.16 17.60 -2.26
N GLU A 31 -22.56 18.85 -2.01
CA GLU A 31 -23.63 19.49 -2.78
C GLU A 31 -23.14 19.96 -4.15
N GLY A 32 -24.08 19.96 -5.10
CA GLY A 32 -23.92 20.62 -6.39
C GLY A 32 -24.68 21.96 -6.44
N VAL A 33 -24.48 22.72 -7.52
CA VAL A 33 -25.21 23.97 -7.75
C VAL A 33 -25.99 23.86 -9.08
N GLU A 34 -27.21 23.37 -9.01
CA GLU A 34 -28.03 23.01 -10.20
C GLU A 34 -28.23 24.21 -11.15
N ARG A 35 -28.50 25.41 -10.61
CA ARG A 35 -28.73 26.61 -11.43
C ARG A 35 -27.50 27.00 -12.27
N LEU A 36 -26.30 26.62 -11.86
CA LEU A 36 -25.04 26.83 -12.58
C LEU A 36 -24.56 25.56 -13.31
N SER A 37 -25.36 24.49 -13.29
CA SER A 37 -25.00 23.19 -13.87
C SER A 37 -23.71 22.59 -13.29
N ILE A 38 -23.42 22.86 -12.03
CA ILE A 38 -22.31 22.26 -11.28
C ILE A 38 -22.86 21.01 -10.58
N PRO A 39 -22.43 19.81 -10.96
CA PRO A 39 -22.87 18.57 -10.30
C PRO A 39 -22.25 18.42 -8.92
N PRO A 40 -22.83 17.61 -8.01
CA PRO A 40 -22.15 17.15 -6.81
C PRO A 40 -20.89 16.36 -7.17
N LEU A 41 -19.93 16.33 -6.25
CA LEU A 41 -18.72 15.53 -6.34
C LEU A 41 -18.96 14.20 -5.63
N TYR A 42 -18.88 13.07 -6.34
CA TYR A 42 -19.04 11.73 -5.78
C TYR A 42 -17.70 11.05 -5.56
N MET A 43 -17.50 10.50 -4.37
CA MET A 43 -16.29 9.80 -3.96
C MET A 43 -16.57 8.32 -3.67
N SER A 44 -15.52 7.53 -3.60
CA SER A 44 -15.59 6.17 -3.05
C SER A 44 -14.26 5.81 -2.41
N ASP A 45 -14.33 5.01 -1.34
CA ASP A 45 -13.14 4.31 -0.88
C ASP A 45 -12.60 3.37 -1.96
N GLY A 46 -11.32 3.11 -1.83
CA GLY A 46 -10.53 2.20 -2.59
C GLY A 46 -9.23 2.05 -1.91
N PRO A 47 -8.25 1.33 -1.83
CA PRO A 47 -7.33 1.07 -2.93
C PRO A 47 -7.48 -0.31 -3.59
N MET A 48 -8.21 -1.23 -2.98
CA MET A 48 -8.36 -2.59 -3.52
C MET A 48 -9.55 -2.76 -4.47
N GLY A 49 -10.23 -1.67 -4.82
CA GLY A 49 -11.40 -1.65 -5.69
C GLY A 49 -12.36 -0.52 -5.27
N VAL A 50 -13.42 -0.30 -6.04
CA VAL A 50 -14.46 0.65 -5.68
C VAL A 50 -15.34 0.03 -4.60
N ARG A 51 -15.49 0.70 -3.45
CA ARG A 51 -16.26 0.17 -2.32
C ARG A 51 -17.74 0.01 -2.67
N ALA A 52 -18.44 -0.89 -1.99
CA ALA A 52 -19.89 -1.06 -2.10
C ALA A 52 -20.61 0.23 -1.74
N GLU A 53 -21.79 0.46 -2.35
CA GLU A 53 -22.58 1.68 -2.13
C GLU A 53 -23.20 1.71 -0.74
N PHE A 54 -23.07 2.86 -0.08
CA PHE A 54 -23.73 3.18 1.17
C PHE A 54 -24.95 4.06 0.94
N ALA A 55 -25.91 4.01 1.85
CA ALA A 55 -26.97 5.00 1.90
C ALA A 55 -26.36 6.39 2.19
N ASP A 56 -26.97 7.45 1.66
CA ASP A 56 -26.42 8.81 1.75
C ASP A 56 -26.15 9.28 3.20
N ASN A 57 -26.96 8.82 4.13
CA ASN A 57 -26.98 9.31 5.51
C ASN A 57 -26.99 8.20 6.56
N GLU A 58 -26.48 7.03 6.24
CA GLU A 58 -26.28 5.95 7.20
C GLU A 58 -25.20 4.96 6.71
N TRP A 59 -24.41 4.42 7.64
CA TRP A 59 -23.39 3.39 7.36
C TRP A 59 -24.05 2.01 7.14
N ARG A 60 -24.93 1.95 6.15
CA ARG A 60 -25.60 0.74 5.74
C ARG A 60 -25.44 0.54 4.25
N ASN A 61 -24.90 -0.60 3.84
CA ASN A 61 -24.82 -0.96 2.44
C ASN A 61 -26.23 -0.96 1.82
N VAL A 62 -26.37 -0.34 0.66
CA VAL A 62 -27.64 -0.30 -0.08
C VAL A 62 -28.08 -1.71 -0.48
N GLY A 63 -27.11 -2.65 -0.62
CA GLY A 63 -27.43 -4.05 -0.89
C GLY A 63 -27.84 -4.33 -2.34
N THR A 64 -27.40 -3.49 -3.26
CA THR A 64 -27.65 -3.70 -4.69
C THR A 64 -26.81 -4.86 -5.22
N THR A 65 -27.19 -5.44 -6.34
CA THR A 65 -26.39 -6.43 -7.06
C THR A 65 -25.43 -5.79 -8.05
N GLU A 66 -25.56 -4.48 -8.27
CA GLU A 66 -24.78 -3.74 -9.25
C GLU A 66 -23.46 -3.20 -8.71
N ASP A 67 -23.21 -3.28 -7.40
CA ASP A 67 -22.01 -2.79 -6.74
C ASP A 67 -20.92 -3.84 -6.55
N TYR A 68 -21.04 -5.01 -7.18
CA TYR A 68 -19.92 -5.95 -7.30
C TYR A 68 -18.82 -5.40 -8.21
N VAL A 69 -17.57 -5.46 -7.76
CA VAL A 69 -16.42 -4.82 -8.41
C VAL A 69 -15.27 -5.79 -8.66
N THR A 70 -14.33 -5.38 -9.49
CA THR A 70 -13.04 -6.05 -9.62
C THR A 70 -12.23 -5.85 -8.33
N TYR A 71 -11.87 -6.94 -7.66
CA TYR A 71 -10.99 -6.93 -6.51
C TYR A 71 -9.53 -6.93 -6.96
N LEU A 72 -8.85 -5.80 -6.79
CA LEU A 72 -7.44 -5.59 -7.10
C LEU A 72 -6.53 -6.18 -6.01
N PRO A 73 -5.31 -6.59 -6.33
CA PRO A 73 -4.27 -6.82 -5.33
C PRO A 73 -4.07 -5.59 -4.46
N CYS A 74 -3.83 -5.78 -3.16
CA CYS A 74 -3.54 -4.68 -2.24
C CYS A 74 -2.24 -3.95 -2.61
N ASN A 75 -2.02 -2.74 -2.09
CA ASN A 75 -0.86 -1.92 -2.46
C ASN A 75 0.47 -2.58 -2.10
N SER A 76 0.54 -3.38 -1.02
CA SER A 76 1.71 -4.20 -0.70
C SER A 76 2.03 -5.21 -1.80
N ALA A 77 0.99 -5.84 -2.38
CA ALA A 77 1.16 -6.77 -3.49
C ALA A 77 1.58 -6.04 -4.78
N ILE A 78 0.96 -4.88 -5.07
CA ILE A 78 1.37 -4.06 -6.22
C ILE A 78 2.83 -3.64 -6.09
N ALA A 79 3.26 -3.20 -4.91
CA ALA A 79 4.65 -2.80 -4.65
C ALA A 79 5.63 -3.96 -4.83
N SER A 80 5.24 -5.18 -4.43
CA SER A 80 6.07 -6.38 -4.59
C SER A 80 6.31 -6.79 -6.04
N THR A 81 5.53 -6.25 -6.98
CA THR A 81 5.82 -6.46 -8.41
C THR A 81 7.09 -5.75 -8.85
N TRP A 82 7.49 -4.67 -8.21
CA TRP A 82 8.56 -3.77 -8.67
C TRP A 82 8.41 -3.42 -10.16
N ASN A 83 7.18 -3.19 -10.59
CA ASN A 83 6.83 -3.02 -12.00
C ASN A 83 5.91 -1.81 -12.20
N ARG A 84 6.49 -0.72 -12.70
CA ARG A 84 5.79 0.54 -12.98
C ARG A 84 4.59 0.37 -13.91
N ALA A 85 4.73 -0.49 -14.92
CA ALA A 85 3.65 -0.74 -15.88
C ALA A 85 2.46 -1.46 -15.23
N LEU A 86 2.70 -2.37 -14.28
CA LEU A 86 1.63 -3.03 -13.52
C LEU A 86 0.99 -2.11 -12.50
N ALA A 87 1.75 -1.22 -11.87
CA ALA A 87 1.20 -0.17 -11.00
C ALA A 87 0.27 0.76 -11.79
N LYS A 88 0.70 1.20 -13.00
CA LYS A 88 -0.16 1.97 -13.91
C LYS A 88 -1.41 1.19 -14.29
N LYS A 89 -1.26 -0.09 -14.64
CA LYS A 89 -2.38 -0.95 -15.05
C LYS A 89 -3.41 -1.15 -13.91
N ALA A 90 -2.95 -1.30 -12.68
CA ALA A 90 -3.84 -1.32 -11.51
C ALA A 90 -4.59 0.00 -11.36
N GLY A 91 -3.91 1.14 -11.56
CA GLY A 91 -4.52 2.46 -11.58
C GLY A 91 -5.57 2.63 -12.70
N GLU A 92 -5.27 2.15 -13.91
CA GLU A 92 -6.22 2.18 -15.04
C GLU A 92 -7.51 1.43 -14.72
N VAL A 93 -7.41 0.22 -14.16
CA VAL A 93 -8.57 -0.58 -13.75
C VAL A 93 -9.38 0.15 -12.70
N LEU A 94 -8.71 0.66 -11.64
CA LEU A 94 -9.38 1.35 -10.55
C LEU A 94 -10.09 2.62 -11.01
N GLY A 95 -9.44 3.42 -11.86
CA GLY A 95 -10.00 4.65 -12.43
C GLY A 95 -11.16 4.38 -13.38
N GLU A 96 -11.06 3.37 -14.24
CA GLU A 96 -12.12 3.02 -15.18
C GLU A 96 -13.36 2.48 -14.46
N GLU A 97 -13.19 1.63 -13.43
CA GLU A 97 -14.28 1.14 -12.60
C GLU A 97 -14.95 2.25 -11.79
N ALA A 98 -14.15 3.14 -11.17
CA ALA A 98 -14.66 4.30 -10.46
C ALA A 98 -15.50 5.17 -11.40
N ARG A 99 -15.01 5.48 -12.59
CA ARG A 99 -15.76 6.27 -13.58
C ARG A 99 -17.03 5.55 -14.02
N GLY A 100 -16.95 4.25 -14.32
CA GLY A 100 -18.10 3.44 -14.73
C GLY A 100 -19.20 3.36 -13.67
N ARG A 101 -18.85 3.55 -12.41
CA ARG A 101 -19.78 3.60 -11.26
C ARG A 101 -20.14 5.01 -10.84
N GLY A 102 -19.89 6.01 -11.69
CA GLY A 102 -20.29 7.39 -11.43
C GLY A 102 -19.46 8.13 -10.40
N LYS A 103 -18.27 7.59 -10.01
CA LYS A 103 -17.38 8.28 -9.06
C LYS A 103 -16.50 9.28 -9.80
N ASP A 104 -16.16 10.35 -9.09
CA ASP A 104 -15.35 11.46 -9.55
C ASP A 104 -13.98 11.47 -8.86
N VAL A 105 -13.94 10.95 -7.63
CA VAL A 105 -12.73 10.79 -6.82
C VAL A 105 -12.67 9.37 -6.27
N ILE A 106 -11.52 8.72 -6.40
CA ILE A 106 -11.21 7.47 -5.70
C ILE A 106 -10.19 7.74 -4.59
N LEU A 107 -10.49 7.31 -3.37
CA LEU A 107 -9.66 7.55 -2.18
C LEU A 107 -8.49 6.55 -2.14
N ALA A 108 -7.59 6.70 -3.10
CA ALA A 108 -6.44 5.85 -3.38
C ALA A 108 -5.37 6.60 -4.20
N PRO A 109 -4.11 6.10 -4.18
CA PRO A 109 -3.54 5.04 -3.36
C PRO A 109 -3.16 5.47 -1.95
N GLY A 110 -3.06 4.49 -1.02
CA GLY A 110 -2.44 4.67 0.29
C GLY A 110 -0.92 4.48 0.19
N ILE A 111 -0.13 5.43 0.72
CA ILE A 111 1.33 5.43 0.52
C ILE A 111 2.15 5.74 1.78
N ASN A 112 1.56 5.67 2.96
CA ASN A 112 2.33 5.88 4.18
C ASN A 112 3.48 4.86 4.27
N ILE A 113 4.58 5.30 4.86
CA ILE A 113 5.75 4.43 5.10
C ILE A 113 5.37 3.31 6.07
N LYS A 114 5.71 2.07 5.72
CA LYS A 114 5.60 0.90 6.60
C LYS A 114 6.70 0.96 7.66
N ARG A 115 6.43 1.75 8.69
CA ARG A 115 7.37 2.02 9.79
C ARG A 115 7.49 0.85 10.77
N SER A 116 6.38 0.18 11.02
CA SER A 116 6.26 -0.97 11.93
C SER A 116 5.46 -2.08 11.27
N PRO A 117 5.87 -3.37 11.42
CA PRO A 117 5.07 -4.49 10.93
C PRO A 117 3.74 -4.65 11.66
N LEU A 118 3.53 -3.96 12.78
CA LEU A 118 2.32 -4.08 13.59
C LEU A 118 1.19 -3.13 13.19
N CYS A 119 1.44 -2.13 12.31
CA CYS A 119 0.39 -1.24 11.84
C CYS A 119 -0.70 -2.02 11.08
N GLY A 120 -1.97 -1.89 11.52
CA GLY A 120 -3.08 -2.65 10.96
C GLY A 120 -3.40 -2.37 9.50
N ARG A 121 -3.03 -1.19 8.99
CA ARG A 121 -3.25 -0.78 7.60
C ARG A 121 -2.05 -1.00 6.66
N ASN A 122 -1.03 -1.73 7.08
CA ASN A 122 0.14 -1.98 6.23
C ASN A 122 -0.21 -2.59 4.87
N PHE A 123 -1.26 -3.40 4.77
CA PHE A 123 -1.70 -3.98 3.51
C PHE A 123 -2.14 -2.93 2.48
N GLU A 124 -2.65 -1.76 2.93
CA GLU A 124 -3.02 -0.64 2.08
C GLU A 124 -1.84 0.21 1.63
N TYR A 125 -0.66 0.05 2.25
CA TYR A 125 0.53 0.84 1.97
C TYR A 125 1.52 0.07 1.12
N MET A 126 2.43 0.80 0.43
CA MET A 126 3.31 0.19 -0.56
C MET A 126 4.57 -0.41 0.06
N SER A 127 5.38 0.39 0.75
CA SER A 127 6.76 0.03 1.11
C SER A 127 7.26 0.71 2.38
N GLU A 128 8.37 0.20 2.92
CA GLU A 128 9.23 0.88 3.89
C GLU A 128 10.22 1.86 3.24
N ASP A 129 10.33 1.81 1.89
CA ASP A 129 11.28 2.61 1.11
C ASP A 129 10.56 3.71 0.33
N PRO A 130 10.89 5.01 0.57
CA PRO A 130 10.28 6.12 -0.14
C PRO A 130 10.58 6.11 -1.64
N GLY A 131 11.78 5.68 -2.08
CA GLY A 131 12.14 5.62 -3.49
C GLY A 131 11.30 4.61 -4.27
N LEU A 132 11.03 3.42 -3.69
CA LEU A 132 10.12 2.45 -4.30
C LEU A 132 8.68 3.00 -4.37
N ILE A 133 8.24 3.73 -3.33
CA ILE A 133 6.92 4.39 -3.35
C ILE A 133 6.85 5.42 -4.46
N GLU A 134 7.84 6.32 -4.60
CA GLU A 134 7.89 7.32 -5.67
C GLU A 134 7.71 6.69 -7.06
N GLU A 135 8.46 5.62 -7.33
CA GLU A 135 8.49 4.94 -8.62
C GLU A 135 7.18 4.22 -8.99
N LEU A 136 6.36 3.87 -8.01
CA LEU A 136 5.12 3.12 -8.23
C LEU A 136 3.86 3.98 -8.07
N VAL A 137 3.87 4.98 -7.20
CA VAL A 137 2.70 5.85 -6.99
C VAL A 137 2.40 6.71 -8.22
N VAL A 138 3.43 7.24 -8.87
CA VAL A 138 3.27 8.11 -10.05
C VAL A 138 2.51 7.41 -11.18
N PRO A 139 2.96 6.26 -11.70
CA PRO A 139 2.21 5.56 -12.74
C PRO A 139 0.82 5.10 -12.30
N MET A 140 0.61 4.78 -11.03
CA MET A 140 -0.71 4.42 -10.52
C MET A 140 -1.68 5.62 -10.56
N ILE A 141 -1.22 6.81 -10.15
CA ILE A 141 -1.99 8.06 -10.27
C ILE A 141 -2.34 8.36 -11.74
N GLU A 142 -1.37 8.26 -12.63
CA GLU A 142 -1.59 8.45 -14.07
C GLU A 142 -2.70 7.52 -14.58
N GLY A 143 -2.63 6.23 -14.26
CA GLY A 143 -3.63 5.25 -14.67
C GLY A 143 -5.05 5.60 -14.17
N ILE A 144 -5.19 6.02 -12.92
CA ILE A 144 -6.47 6.47 -12.36
C ILE A 144 -6.98 7.69 -13.12
N GLN A 145 -6.14 8.73 -13.25
CA GLN A 145 -6.56 10.04 -13.76
C GLN A 145 -6.79 10.06 -15.28
N GLU A 146 -6.19 9.14 -16.03
CA GLU A 146 -6.52 8.94 -17.43
C GLU A 146 -8.01 8.62 -17.68
N ASN A 147 -8.76 8.24 -16.63
CA ASN A 147 -10.18 7.93 -16.69
C ASN A 147 -11.12 9.07 -16.25
N ASP A 148 -10.62 10.32 -16.19
CA ASP A 148 -11.37 11.48 -15.72
C ASP A 148 -11.92 11.28 -14.28
N VAL A 149 -11.10 10.63 -13.43
CA VAL A 149 -11.30 10.41 -11.99
C VAL A 149 -10.08 10.95 -11.25
N ALA A 150 -10.29 11.68 -10.16
CA ALA A 150 -9.18 12.12 -9.34
C ALA A 150 -8.63 10.98 -8.48
N ALA A 151 -7.33 10.76 -8.50
CA ALA A 151 -6.64 10.02 -7.46
C ALA A 151 -6.57 10.90 -6.21
N CYS A 152 -6.97 10.35 -5.06
CA CYS A 152 -6.83 10.99 -3.76
C CYS A 152 -5.80 10.24 -2.93
N VAL A 153 -4.54 10.66 -3.06
CA VAL A 153 -3.41 10.00 -2.40
C VAL A 153 -3.48 10.22 -0.88
N LYS A 154 -3.27 9.15 -0.10
CA LYS A 154 -3.53 9.15 1.33
C LYS A 154 -2.48 8.40 2.16
N HIS A 155 -2.31 8.67 3.47
CA HIS A 155 -2.88 9.76 4.29
C HIS A 155 -1.76 10.77 4.60
N PHE A 156 -1.93 12.00 4.27
CA PHE A 156 -0.93 13.07 4.40
C PHE A 156 -1.03 13.77 5.78
N ALA A 157 -0.09 13.50 6.74
CA ALA A 157 1.07 12.65 6.60
C ALA A 157 1.33 11.83 7.89
N ALA A 158 2.18 10.80 7.73
CA ALA A 158 2.75 10.05 8.85
C ALA A 158 1.74 9.28 9.73
N ASN A 159 0.61 8.85 9.17
CA ASN A 159 -0.32 7.92 9.84
C ASN A 159 0.24 6.50 9.71
N SER A 160 1.22 6.13 10.56
CA SER A 160 1.89 4.82 10.54
C SER A 160 1.54 3.95 11.74
N GLN A 161 0.47 4.27 12.45
CA GLN A 161 -0.20 3.45 13.47
C GLN A 161 -1.69 3.75 13.49
N GLU A 162 -2.50 2.79 13.96
CA GLU A 162 -3.95 2.92 14.08
C GLU A 162 -4.38 3.25 15.53
N THR A 163 -3.56 2.90 16.51
CA THR A 163 -3.81 3.19 17.93
C THR A 163 -3.94 4.69 18.16
N GLU A 164 -5.14 5.11 18.63
CA GLU A 164 -5.50 6.53 18.90
C GLU A 164 -5.24 7.47 17.73
N ARG A 165 -5.36 6.99 16.51
CA ARG A 165 -5.00 7.70 15.27
C ARG A 165 -5.61 9.09 15.14
N LEU A 166 -6.77 9.36 15.75
CA LEU A 166 -7.42 10.68 15.71
C LEU A 166 -6.74 11.73 16.60
N TRP A 167 -6.01 11.30 17.65
CA TRP A 167 -5.51 12.19 18.69
C TRP A 167 -4.02 12.03 18.99
N VAL A 168 -3.37 10.99 18.47
CA VAL A 168 -1.95 10.76 18.71
C VAL A 168 -1.12 11.86 18.06
N ASP A 169 -0.21 12.46 18.84
CA ASP A 169 0.78 13.40 18.32
C ASP A 169 2.02 12.67 17.85
N THR A 170 2.26 12.70 16.54
CA THR A 170 3.39 12.07 15.88
C THR A 170 4.55 13.06 15.79
N ILE A 171 5.61 12.82 16.56
CA ILE A 171 6.78 13.69 16.60
C ILE A 171 7.86 13.14 15.69
N ILE A 172 8.20 13.91 14.67
CA ILE A 172 9.19 13.55 13.64
C ILE A 172 10.12 14.74 13.42
N ASP A 173 11.41 14.49 13.37
CA ASP A 173 12.38 15.50 12.98
C ASP A 173 12.26 15.89 11.49
N GLU A 174 12.68 17.08 11.16
CA GLU A 174 12.53 17.62 9.81
C GLU A 174 13.28 16.80 8.75
N THR A 175 14.47 16.30 9.06
CA THR A 175 15.24 15.46 8.14
C THR A 175 14.49 14.18 7.81
N ALA A 176 13.91 13.52 8.81
CA ALA A 176 13.12 12.30 8.60
C ALA A 176 11.84 12.59 7.81
N LEU A 177 11.16 13.70 8.06
CA LEU A 177 10.01 14.12 7.26
C LEU A 177 10.38 14.26 5.78
N GLU A 178 11.45 14.98 5.48
CA GLU A 178 11.85 15.31 4.11
C GLU A 178 12.51 14.15 3.35
N GLU A 179 13.17 13.22 4.04
CA GLU A 179 13.87 12.12 3.38
C GLU A 179 13.11 10.79 3.39
N ILE A 180 12.11 10.62 4.29
CA ILE A 180 11.39 9.34 4.44
C ILE A 180 9.88 9.51 4.24
N TYR A 181 9.23 10.44 4.95
CA TYR A 181 7.76 10.47 5.01
C TYR A 181 7.09 11.32 3.93
N PHE A 182 7.77 12.33 3.41
CA PHE A 182 7.23 13.22 2.38
C PHE A 182 7.53 12.81 0.93
N PRO A 183 8.65 12.13 0.57
CA PRO A 183 9.02 11.95 -0.84
C PRO A 183 7.96 11.28 -1.69
N GLY A 184 7.26 10.27 -1.19
CA GLY A 184 6.16 9.64 -1.93
C GLY A 184 5.01 10.60 -2.25
N PHE A 185 4.65 11.48 -1.29
CA PHE A 185 3.61 12.51 -1.50
C PHE A 185 4.12 13.62 -2.42
N GLN A 186 5.37 14.04 -2.27
CA GLN A 186 5.98 15.02 -3.17
C GLN A 186 5.99 14.51 -4.62
N ALA A 187 6.38 13.25 -4.84
CA ALA A 187 6.33 12.63 -6.16
C ALA A 187 4.90 12.53 -6.72
N ALA A 188 3.93 12.23 -5.86
CA ALA A 188 2.52 12.22 -6.26
C ALA A 188 2.05 13.60 -6.75
N VAL A 189 2.51 14.69 -6.11
CA VAL A 189 2.18 16.07 -6.50
C VAL A 189 2.96 16.51 -7.74
N GLU A 190 4.30 16.46 -7.67
CA GLU A 190 5.16 17.09 -8.67
C GLU A 190 5.30 16.28 -9.95
N LYS A 191 5.27 14.93 -9.87
CA LYS A 191 5.44 14.04 -11.02
C LYS A 191 4.12 13.38 -11.43
N GLY A 192 3.34 12.90 -10.45
CA GLY A 192 2.05 12.24 -10.69
C GLY A 192 0.92 13.23 -10.95
N HIS A 193 1.11 14.52 -10.65
CA HIS A 193 0.10 15.57 -10.80
C HIS A 193 -1.25 15.16 -10.22
N THR A 194 -1.21 14.57 -9.00
CA THR A 194 -2.44 14.12 -8.34
C THR A 194 -3.42 15.27 -8.18
N LEU A 195 -4.71 14.99 -8.42
CA LEU A 195 -5.76 16.01 -8.34
C LEU A 195 -6.36 16.16 -6.94
N ALA A 196 -6.13 15.17 -6.07
CA ALA A 196 -6.56 15.24 -4.68
C ALA A 196 -5.53 14.59 -3.74
N LEU A 197 -5.53 15.04 -2.48
CA LEU A 197 -4.82 14.44 -1.35
C LEU A 197 -5.78 14.32 -0.17
N MET A 198 -5.65 13.25 0.62
CA MET A 198 -6.38 13.13 1.88
C MET A 198 -5.46 13.46 3.05
N GLY A 199 -5.87 14.43 3.88
CA GLY A 199 -5.19 14.73 5.14
C GLY A 199 -5.33 13.55 6.12
N ALA A 200 -4.30 13.32 6.91
CA ALA A 200 -4.31 12.24 7.91
C ALA A 200 -5.06 12.63 9.18
N TYR A 201 -5.45 11.63 9.96
CA TYR A 201 -6.14 11.83 11.24
C TYR A 201 -5.26 12.46 12.32
N ASN A 202 -4.00 12.01 12.42
CA ASN A 202 -3.10 12.28 13.53
C ASN A 202 -2.64 13.74 13.59
N LEU A 203 -2.13 14.12 14.76
CA LEU A 203 -1.32 15.32 14.86
C LEU A 203 0.09 15.01 14.35
N LEU A 204 0.69 15.98 13.71
CA LEU A 204 2.10 16.01 13.32
C LEU A 204 2.79 17.18 14.00
N ASN A 205 3.72 16.88 14.91
CA ASN A 205 4.45 17.89 15.69
C ASN A 205 3.52 18.91 16.38
N GLY A 206 2.39 18.43 16.93
CA GLY A 206 1.44 19.23 17.69
C GLY A 206 0.29 19.87 16.90
N GLU A 207 0.24 19.73 15.56
CA GLU A 207 -0.84 20.24 14.72
C GLU A 207 -1.60 19.10 14.06
N HIS A 208 -2.93 19.08 14.10
CA HIS A 208 -3.73 18.12 13.32
C HIS A 208 -3.46 18.26 11.82
N CYS A 209 -3.12 17.18 11.14
CA CYS A 209 -2.74 17.20 9.73
C CYS A 209 -3.76 17.90 8.83
N CYS A 210 -5.07 17.69 9.05
CA CYS A 210 -6.14 18.34 8.27
C CYS A 210 -6.31 19.84 8.54
N MET A 211 -5.74 20.36 9.63
CA MET A 211 -5.89 21.76 10.02
C MET A 211 -4.54 22.49 10.17
N SER A 212 -3.45 21.83 9.79
CA SER A 212 -2.09 22.35 9.93
C SER A 212 -1.77 23.34 8.80
N LYS A 213 -1.47 24.60 9.18
CA LYS A 213 -0.98 25.60 8.24
C LYS A 213 0.43 25.28 7.77
N SER A 214 1.29 24.80 8.66
CA SER A 214 2.67 24.43 8.30
C SER A 214 2.72 23.31 7.28
N LEU A 215 1.84 22.30 7.42
CA LEU A 215 1.78 21.16 6.52
C LEU A 215 1.05 21.49 5.20
N LEU A 216 -0.15 22.09 5.29
CA LEU A 216 -1.01 22.25 4.11
C LEU A 216 -0.72 23.54 3.33
N ASN A 217 -0.52 24.71 4.01
CA ASN A 217 -0.27 25.95 3.31
C ASN A 217 1.21 26.10 2.93
N GLU A 218 2.13 25.92 3.87
CA GLU A 218 3.55 26.14 3.59
C GLU A 218 4.16 24.98 2.80
N LYS A 219 4.10 23.74 3.33
CA LYS A 219 4.75 22.61 2.66
C LYS A 219 4.03 22.20 1.37
N LEU A 220 2.72 21.91 1.44
CA LEU A 220 1.99 21.35 0.30
C LEU A 220 1.70 22.40 -0.78
N ARG A 221 1.09 23.55 -0.40
CA ARG A 221 0.66 24.56 -1.37
C ARG A 221 1.80 25.41 -1.90
N LYS A 222 2.68 25.89 -0.98
CA LYS A 222 3.73 26.84 -1.35
C LYS A 222 4.99 26.12 -1.87
N ASP A 223 5.54 25.16 -1.09
CA ASP A 223 6.80 24.51 -1.46
C ASP A 223 6.64 23.56 -2.66
N TRP A 224 5.57 22.75 -2.67
CA TRP A 224 5.30 21.78 -3.76
C TRP A 224 4.34 22.31 -4.83
N ALA A 225 3.82 23.52 -4.68
CA ALA A 225 2.89 24.16 -5.60
C ALA A 225 1.64 23.31 -5.93
N PHE A 226 1.13 22.56 -4.95
CA PHE A 226 -0.08 21.74 -5.12
C PHE A 226 -1.31 22.63 -5.36
N ASP A 227 -1.98 22.44 -6.48
CA ASP A 227 -3.18 23.19 -6.90
C ASP A 227 -4.44 22.33 -7.02
N GLY A 228 -4.37 21.08 -6.52
CA GLY A 228 -5.50 20.16 -6.39
C GLY A 228 -6.30 20.37 -5.11
N VAL A 229 -7.17 19.42 -4.78
CA VAL A 229 -8.08 19.46 -3.61
C VAL A 229 -7.50 18.66 -2.45
N VAL A 230 -7.44 19.28 -1.26
CA VAL A 230 -7.18 18.58 -0.01
C VAL A 230 -8.52 18.19 0.63
N ILE A 231 -8.74 16.90 0.81
CA ILE A 231 -9.92 16.32 1.46
C ILE A 231 -9.52 15.87 2.86
N SER A 232 -10.34 16.13 3.87
CA SER A 232 -10.09 15.56 5.20
C SER A 232 -10.34 14.06 5.19
N ASP A 233 -9.63 13.30 6.03
CA ASP A 233 -10.14 12.01 6.42
C ASP A 233 -11.46 12.18 7.20
N TRP A 234 -12.29 11.12 7.27
CA TRP A 234 -13.66 11.20 7.77
C TRP A 234 -13.72 11.46 9.28
N GLY A 235 -14.07 12.71 9.66
CA GLY A 235 -14.10 13.16 11.05
C GLY A 235 -12.76 13.67 11.59
N ALA A 236 -11.81 14.02 10.71
CA ALA A 236 -10.50 14.55 11.08
C ALA A 236 -10.45 16.07 11.30
N VAL A 237 -11.58 16.76 11.20
CA VAL A 237 -11.69 18.21 11.44
C VAL A 237 -12.30 18.44 12.81
N HIS A 238 -11.71 19.35 13.60
CA HIS A 238 -12.08 19.60 15.00
C HIS A 238 -12.26 21.09 15.35
N ASP A 239 -12.00 22.00 14.41
CA ASP A 239 -12.09 23.44 14.62
C ASP A 239 -12.38 24.17 13.31
N THR A 240 -13.44 25.00 13.30
CA THR A 240 -13.90 25.75 12.12
C THR A 240 -12.86 26.76 11.64
N LYS A 241 -12.24 27.51 12.57
CA LYS A 241 -11.30 28.57 12.21
C LYS A 241 -9.99 28.00 11.69
N LEU A 242 -9.46 26.99 12.35
CA LEU A 242 -8.24 26.31 11.90
C LEU A 242 -8.45 25.66 10.53
N ALA A 243 -9.59 25.00 10.30
CA ALA A 243 -9.93 24.40 9.01
C ALA A 243 -10.09 25.47 7.91
N ALA A 244 -10.77 26.58 8.20
CA ALA A 244 -10.92 27.68 7.26
C ALA A 244 -9.59 28.30 6.84
N GLU A 245 -8.70 28.52 7.80
CA GLU A 245 -7.39 29.18 7.61
C GLU A 245 -6.29 28.25 7.09
N SER A 246 -6.52 26.91 7.12
CA SER A 246 -5.60 25.92 6.56
C SER A 246 -5.83 25.69 5.06
N GLY A 247 -4.90 24.97 4.43
CA GLY A 247 -5.01 24.55 3.03
C GLY A 247 -6.00 23.40 2.76
N LEU A 248 -6.83 23.02 3.75
CA LEU A 248 -7.93 22.06 3.58
C LEU A 248 -9.02 22.66 2.69
N ASP A 249 -9.52 21.93 1.69
CA ASP A 249 -10.57 22.41 0.79
C ASP A 249 -11.94 21.78 1.07
N LEU A 250 -11.97 20.53 1.51
CA LEU A 250 -13.20 19.76 1.65
C LEU A 250 -13.19 18.96 2.94
N GLU A 251 -14.18 19.22 3.82
CA GLU A 251 -14.42 18.41 5.02
C GLU A 251 -15.37 17.24 4.70
N MET A 252 -14.97 16.03 5.11
CA MET A 252 -15.83 14.86 5.14
C MET A 252 -15.94 14.33 6.57
N ASP A 253 -17.10 13.81 6.94
CA ASP A 253 -17.33 13.32 8.31
C ASP A 253 -18.09 11.98 8.29
N VAL A 254 -17.98 11.27 9.40
CA VAL A 254 -18.69 10.03 9.70
C VAL A 254 -20.11 10.28 10.24
N LYS A 255 -20.40 11.50 10.69
CA LYS A 255 -21.68 11.91 11.25
C LYS A 255 -22.69 12.19 10.14
N TYR A 256 -23.98 12.02 10.44
CA TYR A 256 -25.08 12.25 9.51
C TYR A 256 -25.66 13.66 9.57
N GLN A 257 -25.24 14.46 10.57
CA GLN A 257 -25.63 15.86 10.70
C GLN A 257 -24.67 16.72 9.86
N PHE A 258 -24.82 16.65 8.56
CA PHE A 258 -23.90 17.29 7.62
C PHE A 258 -23.82 18.81 7.83
N ASP A 259 -24.91 19.45 8.22
CA ASP A 259 -24.95 20.90 8.50
C ASP A 259 -24.17 21.27 9.79
N GLU A 260 -23.90 20.32 10.68
CA GLU A 260 -23.14 20.52 11.91
C GLU A 260 -21.61 20.36 11.71
N GLN A 261 -21.16 19.97 10.52
CA GLN A 261 -19.74 19.91 10.20
C GLN A 261 -19.07 21.27 10.38
N TYR A 262 -17.78 21.26 10.71
CA TYR A 262 -17.05 22.51 11.04
C TYR A 262 -16.99 23.48 9.87
N MET A 263 -16.94 22.99 8.63
CA MET A 263 -16.94 23.80 7.41
C MET A 263 -18.33 24.01 6.80
N ALA A 264 -19.40 23.62 7.50
CA ALA A 264 -20.80 23.84 7.12
C ALA A 264 -21.40 25.10 7.79
N GLU A 265 -22.55 24.98 8.47
CA GLU A 265 -23.23 26.08 9.17
C GLU A 265 -22.31 26.85 10.15
N PRO A 266 -21.39 26.20 10.92
CA PRO A 266 -20.45 26.93 11.76
C PRO A 266 -19.58 27.92 10.97
N LEU A 267 -19.06 27.49 9.79
CA LEU A 267 -18.25 28.36 8.94
C LEU A 267 -19.11 29.45 8.27
N LEU A 268 -20.29 29.09 7.76
CA LEU A 268 -21.23 30.05 7.18
C LEU A 268 -21.55 31.19 8.16
N LYS A 269 -21.81 30.84 9.42
CA LYS A 269 -22.07 31.80 10.47
C LYS A 269 -20.86 32.70 10.74
N ALA A 270 -19.67 32.10 10.89
CA ALA A 270 -18.44 32.84 11.17
C ALA A 270 -18.09 33.84 10.05
N VAL A 271 -18.35 33.49 8.78
CA VAL A 271 -18.17 34.42 7.66
C VAL A 271 -19.22 35.53 7.69
N LYS A 272 -20.50 35.25 7.93
CA LYS A 272 -21.55 36.27 8.05
C LYS A 272 -21.35 37.24 9.22
N ASP A 273 -20.79 36.77 10.31
CA ASP A 273 -20.46 37.56 11.49
C ASP A 273 -19.15 38.37 11.31
N GLY A 274 -18.41 38.14 10.20
CA GLY A 274 -17.14 38.83 9.90
C GLY A 274 -15.96 38.32 10.71
N GLU A 275 -16.05 37.15 11.31
CA GLU A 275 -14.96 36.48 12.06
C GLU A 275 -13.95 35.79 11.13
N ILE A 276 -14.42 35.34 9.94
CA ILE A 276 -13.62 34.70 8.92
C ILE A 276 -13.88 35.40 7.58
N GLU A 277 -12.81 35.65 6.82
CA GLU A 277 -12.91 36.29 5.50
C GLU A 277 -13.50 35.32 4.45
N GLU A 278 -14.51 35.78 3.68
CA GLU A 278 -15.12 35.00 2.60
C GLU A 278 -14.07 34.55 1.55
N SER A 279 -13.00 35.29 1.36
CA SER A 279 -11.91 34.94 0.45
C SER A 279 -11.25 33.58 0.73
N LEU A 280 -11.26 33.12 1.99
CA LEU A 280 -10.79 31.79 2.38
C LEU A 280 -11.73 30.67 1.86
N VAL A 281 -13.04 30.93 1.84
CA VAL A 281 -14.01 30.03 1.23
C VAL A 281 -13.85 30.02 -0.29
N ASP A 282 -13.64 31.19 -0.89
CA ASP A 282 -13.41 31.33 -2.33
C ASP A 282 -12.19 30.54 -2.81
N GLU A 283 -11.12 30.50 -2.03
CA GLU A 283 -9.92 29.73 -2.36
C GLU A 283 -10.21 28.22 -2.42
N LYS A 284 -10.94 27.70 -1.45
CA LYS A 284 -11.32 26.28 -1.38
C LYS A 284 -12.22 25.88 -2.56
N VAL A 285 -13.25 26.69 -2.82
CA VAL A 285 -14.16 26.48 -3.96
C VAL A 285 -13.40 26.57 -5.29
N ARG A 286 -12.46 27.49 -5.41
CA ARG A 286 -11.60 27.61 -6.61
C ARG A 286 -10.82 26.33 -6.89
N ASN A 287 -10.24 25.70 -5.87
CA ASN A 287 -9.52 24.45 -6.01
C ASN A 287 -10.45 23.31 -6.43
N ILE A 288 -11.65 23.21 -5.85
CA ILE A 288 -12.67 22.22 -6.23
C ILE A 288 -13.12 22.43 -7.68
N LEU A 289 -13.45 23.67 -8.08
CA LEU A 289 -13.84 23.99 -9.47
C LEU A 289 -12.73 23.67 -10.46
N ARG A 290 -11.46 23.92 -10.09
CA ARG A 290 -10.29 23.58 -10.91
C ARG A 290 -10.18 22.07 -11.13
N MET A 291 -10.34 21.28 -10.06
CA MET A 291 -10.39 19.82 -10.16
C MET A 291 -11.55 19.36 -11.02
N MET A 292 -12.78 19.87 -10.79
CA MET A 292 -13.97 19.54 -11.60
C MET A 292 -13.76 19.86 -13.09
N LEU A 293 -13.09 20.96 -13.40
CA LEU A 293 -12.77 21.34 -14.78
C LEU A 293 -11.78 20.37 -15.43
N ARG A 294 -10.74 19.98 -14.69
CA ARG A 294 -9.75 18.98 -15.15
C ARG A 294 -10.38 17.60 -15.35
N LEU A 295 -11.33 17.22 -14.51
CA LEU A 295 -12.13 15.99 -14.63
C LEU A 295 -13.24 16.10 -15.69
N LYS A 296 -13.36 17.21 -16.40
CA LYS A 296 -14.41 17.47 -17.40
C LYS A 296 -15.83 17.33 -16.84
N MET A 297 -16.01 17.62 -15.55
CA MET A 297 -17.34 17.64 -14.93
C MET A 297 -18.12 18.89 -15.32
N ILE A 298 -17.41 19.99 -15.49
CA ILE A 298 -17.93 21.31 -15.90
C ILE A 298 -17.16 21.84 -17.12
N GLY A 299 -17.65 22.92 -17.69
CA GLY A 299 -16.98 23.57 -18.82
C GLY A 299 -17.21 22.91 -20.17
N PRO A 300 -16.52 23.41 -21.24
CA PRO A 300 -16.77 22.99 -22.62
C PRO A 300 -16.38 21.55 -22.92
N GLU A 301 -15.43 20.99 -22.17
CA GLU A 301 -14.95 19.61 -22.34
C GLU A 301 -15.86 18.54 -21.71
N ARG A 302 -16.93 18.93 -20.98
CA ARG A 302 -17.87 18.01 -20.31
C ARG A 302 -18.40 16.90 -21.23
N LYS A 303 -18.65 17.21 -22.50
CA LYS A 303 -19.12 16.25 -23.52
C LYS A 303 -18.09 15.18 -23.90
N HIS A 304 -16.84 15.37 -23.53
CA HIS A 304 -15.73 14.45 -23.81
C HIS A 304 -15.31 13.66 -22.56
N ARG A 305 -16.03 13.82 -21.45
CA ARG A 305 -15.76 13.06 -20.22
C ARG A 305 -15.99 11.57 -20.48
N LYS A 306 -15.05 10.73 -20.03
CA LYS A 306 -15.16 9.28 -20.16
C LYS A 306 -16.37 8.72 -19.41
N THR A 307 -16.95 7.64 -19.89
CA THR A 307 -18.06 6.94 -19.24
C THR A 307 -17.56 5.85 -18.28
N GLY A 308 -16.36 5.32 -18.51
CA GLY A 308 -15.81 4.19 -17.79
C GLY A 308 -16.52 2.86 -18.12
N ALA A 309 -15.97 1.80 -17.58
CA ALA A 309 -16.52 0.44 -17.60
C ALA A 309 -16.13 -0.27 -16.30
N TYR A 310 -16.80 -1.35 -15.95
CA TYR A 310 -16.47 -2.15 -14.77
C TYR A 310 -16.69 -3.64 -15.00
N ASN A 311 -16.02 -4.47 -14.22
CA ASN A 311 -16.07 -5.93 -14.28
C ASN A 311 -15.73 -6.50 -15.66
N THR A 312 -14.87 -5.86 -16.43
CA THR A 312 -14.49 -6.30 -17.78
C THR A 312 -13.53 -7.51 -17.75
N GLU A 313 -13.42 -8.22 -18.85
CA GLU A 313 -12.43 -9.28 -18.98
C GLU A 313 -11.00 -8.74 -18.91
N GLU A 314 -10.78 -7.53 -19.41
CA GLU A 314 -9.48 -6.85 -19.37
C GLU A 314 -9.08 -6.51 -17.94
N HIS A 315 -10.03 -6.07 -17.10
CA HIS A 315 -9.78 -5.84 -15.68
C HIS A 315 -9.36 -7.13 -14.98
N ARG A 316 -10.06 -8.23 -15.22
CA ARG A 316 -9.70 -9.55 -14.62
C ARG A 316 -8.32 -10.03 -15.06
N ARG A 317 -7.94 -9.82 -16.33
CA ARG A 317 -6.58 -10.11 -16.81
C ARG A 317 -5.55 -9.26 -16.12
N ALA A 318 -5.79 -7.96 -15.99
CA ALA A 318 -4.89 -7.04 -15.31
C ALA A 318 -4.64 -7.45 -13.86
N VAL A 319 -5.70 -7.81 -13.13
CA VAL A 319 -5.60 -8.35 -11.76
C VAL A 319 -4.74 -9.61 -11.72
N LEU A 320 -4.97 -10.56 -12.63
CA LEU A 320 -4.19 -11.78 -12.71
C LEU A 320 -2.71 -11.52 -13.00
N ASP A 321 -2.40 -10.59 -13.90
CA ASP A 321 -1.02 -10.26 -14.23
C ASP A 321 -0.29 -9.58 -13.07
N VAL A 322 -0.96 -8.69 -12.31
CA VAL A 322 -0.42 -8.13 -11.08
C VAL A 322 -0.21 -9.23 -10.03
N ALA A 323 -1.21 -10.11 -9.81
CA ALA A 323 -1.12 -11.19 -8.85
C ALA A 323 0.05 -12.16 -9.15
N ARG A 324 0.28 -12.49 -10.41
CA ARG A 324 1.42 -13.35 -10.85
C ARG A 324 2.78 -12.76 -10.52
N GLU A 325 2.95 -11.44 -10.66
CA GLU A 325 4.22 -10.78 -10.41
C GLU A 325 4.41 -10.31 -8.95
N SER A 326 3.33 -10.31 -8.16
CA SER A 326 3.39 -9.87 -6.76
C SER A 326 3.80 -10.98 -5.80
N MET A 327 3.61 -12.25 -6.16
CA MET A 327 3.97 -13.37 -5.29
C MET A 327 5.47 -13.58 -5.22
N ILE A 328 5.97 -13.82 -4.02
CA ILE A 328 7.39 -13.83 -3.71
C ILE A 328 7.81 -15.24 -3.27
N LEU A 329 8.73 -15.84 -3.98
CA LEU A 329 9.38 -17.07 -3.55
C LEU A 329 10.49 -16.71 -2.53
N LEU A 330 10.20 -16.89 -1.25
CA LEU A 330 11.14 -16.55 -0.18
C LEU A 330 12.24 -17.60 0.00
N LYS A 331 11.92 -18.86 -0.19
CA LYS A 331 12.84 -19.98 -0.03
C LYS A 331 12.46 -21.13 -0.98
N ASN A 332 13.46 -21.83 -1.57
CA ASN A 332 13.26 -23.01 -2.41
C ASN A 332 14.51 -23.89 -2.40
N GLU A 333 14.73 -24.63 -1.31
CA GLU A 333 15.80 -25.61 -1.19
C GLU A 333 15.41 -26.92 -1.89
N ASP A 334 16.41 -27.66 -2.36
CA ASP A 334 16.26 -28.96 -3.03
C ASP A 334 15.28 -28.92 -4.24
N GLN A 335 14.98 -27.74 -4.78
CA GLN A 335 14.03 -27.56 -5.89
C GLN A 335 12.64 -28.19 -5.62
N VAL A 336 12.13 -28.04 -4.40
CA VAL A 336 10.78 -28.50 -4.02
C VAL A 336 9.71 -27.85 -4.93
N LEU A 337 9.93 -26.63 -5.35
CA LEU A 337 9.14 -25.93 -6.36
C LEU A 337 9.92 -25.78 -7.67
N PRO A 338 9.27 -25.86 -8.85
CA PRO A 338 7.84 -26.08 -9.07
C PRO A 338 7.41 -27.53 -8.81
N LEU A 339 6.15 -27.69 -8.39
CA LEU A 339 5.56 -29.00 -8.08
C LEU A 339 5.47 -29.88 -9.33
N GLN A 340 5.82 -31.16 -9.18
CA GLN A 340 5.67 -32.18 -10.21
C GLN A 340 4.46 -33.07 -9.91
N ALA A 341 3.24 -32.55 -10.18
CA ALA A 341 2.00 -33.26 -9.92
C ALA A 341 1.57 -34.09 -11.16
N GLU A 342 1.97 -35.35 -11.20
CA GLU A 342 1.60 -36.29 -12.27
C GLU A 342 0.19 -36.85 -12.06
N SER A 343 -0.35 -37.49 -13.13
CA SER A 343 -1.64 -38.18 -13.07
C SER A 343 -1.65 -39.27 -11.99
N GLY A 344 -2.66 -39.25 -11.14
CA GLY A 344 -2.79 -40.17 -9.99
C GLY A 344 -2.17 -39.65 -8.70
N CYS A 345 -1.43 -38.55 -8.73
CA CYS A 345 -0.85 -37.88 -7.56
C CYS A 345 -1.95 -37.45 -6.59
N LYS A 346 -1.64 -37.57 -5.28
CA LYS A 346 -2.49 -37.09 -4.18
C LYS A 346 -1.85 -35.81 -3.61
N VAL A 347 -2.61 -34.74 -3.64
CA VAL A 347 -2.21 -33.43 -3.11
C VAL A 347 -3.05 -33.12 -1.88
N ALA A 348 -2.39 -32.85 -0.74
CA ALA A 348 -3.01 -32.31 0.44
C ALA A 348 -2.87 -30.78 0.43
N VAL A 349 -3.98 -30.06 0.50
CA VAL A 349 -4.02 -28.63 0.76
C VAL A 349 -4.53 -28.43 2.19
N ILE A 350 -3.71 -27.82 3.02
CA ILE A 350 -3.95 -27.70 4.46
C ILE A 350 -3.88 -26.23 4.85
N GLY A 351 -4.76 -25.82 5.76
CA GLY A 351 -4.82 -24.45 6.26
C GLY A 351 -6.14 -23.76 5.92
N ALA A 352 -6.74 -23.06 6.88
CA ALA A 352 -8.04 -22.41 6.68
C ALA A 352 -7.98 -21.32 5.60
N ASN A 353 -6.86 -20.61 5.47
CA ASN A 353 -6.67 -19.59 4.43
C ASN A 353 -6.71 -20.19 2.99
N ALA A 354 -6.54 -21.50 2.84
CA ALA A 354 -6.68 -22.13 1.53
C ALA A 354 -8.09 -21.99 0.93
N ALA A 355 -9.12 -21.96 1.78
CA ALA A 355 -10.52 -21.83 1.38
C ALA A 355 -11.09 -20.42 1.67
N ALA A 356 -10.30 -19.53 2.27
CA ALA A 356 -10.74 -18.19 2.64
C ALA A 356 -10.81 -17.25 1.44
N VAL A 357 -11.63 -16.22 1.62
CA VAL A 357 -11.72 -15.03 0.75
C VAL A 357 -11.31 -13.81 1.59
N HIS A 358 -10.67 -12.83 0.96
CA HIS A 358 -10.05 -11.69 1.63
C HIS A 358 -10.57 -10.33 1.15
N SER A 359 -11.58 -10.30 0.29
CA SER A 359 -12.21 -9.05 -0.17
C SER A 359 -13.06 -8.37 0.91
N ASN A 360 -13.61 -9.16 1.86
CA ASN A 360 -14.47 -8.68 2.93
C ASN A 360 -13.66 -8.32 4.17
N GLY A 361 -13.73 -7.07 4.60
CA GLY A 361 -13.07 -6.59 5.81
C GLY A 361 -11.85 -5.71 5.52
N GLY A 362 -11.13 -5.34 6.58
CA GLY A 362 -10.01 -4.40 6.47
C GLY A 362 -10.39 -2.94 6.71
N GLY A 363 -11.66 -2.62 6.99
CA GLY A 363 -12.14 -1.26 7.22
C GLY A 363 -12.60 -0.58 5.94
N SER A 364 -12.18 0.67 5.69
CA SER A 364 -12.54 1.42 4.48
C SER A 364 -12.04 0.75 3.18
N ALA A 365 -11.04 -0.10 3.26
CA ALA A 365 -10.54 -0.88 2.13
C ALA A 365 -11.43 -2.09 1.73
N GLU A 366 -12.48 -2.39 2.50
CA GLU A 366 -13.42 -3.46 2.21
C GLU A 366 -14.13 -3.25 0.88
N ILE A 367 -14.23 -4.31 0.10
CA ILE A 367 -14.95 -4.29 -1.18
C ILE A 367 -15.87 -5.49 -1.33
N LYS A 368 -16.83 -5.37 -2.24
CA LYS A 368 -17.73 -6.44 -2.66
C LYS A 368 -17.23 -7.02 -3.98
N ALA A 369 -16.36 -8.01 -3.88
CA ALA A 369 -15.75 -8.62 -5.06
C ALA A 369 -16.78 -9.32 -5.96
N LEU A 370 -16.61 -9.18 -7.28
CA LEU A 370 -17.42 -9.93 -8.24
C LEU A 370 -17.29 -11.43 -8.02
N TYR A 371 -16.09 -11.89 -7.75
CA TYR A 371 -15.73 -13.24 -7.28
C TYR A 371 -14.32 -13.18 -6.69
N GLU A 372 -13.96 -14.22 -5.98
CA GLU A 372 -12.58 -14.43 -5.52
C GLU A 372 -12.22 -15.90 -5.66
N ILE A 373 -11.13 -16.20 -6.37
CA ILE A 373 -10.59 -17.54 -6.53
C ILE A 373 -9.68 -17.82 -5.32
N SER A 374 -10.16 -18.65 -4.39
CA SER A 374 -9.34 -19.09 -3.26
C SER A 374 -8.15 -19.95 -3.71
N PRO A 375 -7.07 -20.05 -2.91
CA PRO A 375 -5.95 -20.95 -3.19
C PRO A 375 -6.38 -22.39 -3.51
N LEU A 376 -7.27 -22.95 -2.72
CA LEU A 376 -7.81 -24.30 -2.93
C LEU A 376 -8.53 -24.43 -4.27
N MET A 377 -9.34 -23.44 -4.63
CA MET A 377 -10.05 -23.45 -5.92
C MET A 377 -9.07 -23.32 -7.08
N GLY A 378 -8.09 -22.44 -6.98
CA GLY A 378 -7.05 -22.27 -8.01
C GLY A 378 -6.26 -23.56 -8.25
N ILE A 379 -5.82 -24.23 -7.17
CA ILE A 379 -5.09 -25.49 -7.23
C ILE A 379 -5.96 -26.59 -7.87
N LYS A 380 -7.22 -26.76 -7.42
CA LYS A 380 -8.14 -27.73 -8.01
C LYS A 380 -8.42 -27.48 -9.49
N LYS A 381 -8.62 -26.21 -9.86
CA LYS A 381 -8.88 -25.81 -11.25
C LYS A 381 -7.69 -26.11 -12.17
N LEU A 382 -6.47 -25.86 -11.69
CA LEU A 382 -5.26 -26.04 -12.49
C LEU A 382 -4.87 -27.52 -12.65
N LEU A 383 -4.86 -28.28 -11.55
CA LEU A 383 -4.42 -29.68 -11.56
C LEU A 383 -5.43 -30.64 -12.23
N GLY A 384 -6.71 -30.23 -12.25
CA GLY A 384 -7.78 -30.97 -12.91
C GLY A 384 -8.13 -32.30 -12.24
N GLY A 385 -8.96 -33.10 -12.90
CA GLY A 385 -9.54 -34.34 -12.35
C GLY A 385 -8.59 -35.53 -12.25
N ASN A 386 -7.41 -35.47 -12.85
CA ASN A 386 -6.43 -36.56 -12.82
C ASN A 386 -5.54 -36.57 -11.57
N VAL A 387 -5.59 -35.48 -10.77
CA VAL A 387 -4.88 -35.30 -9.50
C VAL A 387 -5.91 -35.23 -8.38
N LYS A 388 -5.72 -36.07 -7.35
CA LYS A 388 -6.63 -36.04 -6.19
C LYS A 388 -6.24 -34.97 -5.21
N VAL A 389 -6.93 -33.82 -5.22
CA VAL A 389 -6.74 -32.72 -4.25
C VAL A 389 -7.70 -32.93 -3.08
N SER A 390 -7.14 -33.10 -1.89
CA SER A 390 -7.88 -33.21 -0.61
C SER A 390 -7.55 -31.99 0.27
N TYR A 391 -8.50 -31.61 1.12
CA TYR A 391 -8.39 -30.42 1.96
C TYR A 391 -8.65 -30.77 3.43
N ALA A 392 -7.87 -30.13 4.33
CA ALA A 392 -8.13 -30.07 5.75
C ALA A 392 -7.82 -28.67 6.28
N PRO A 393 -8.63 -28.10 7.20
CA PRO A 393 -8.38 -26.77 7.72
C PRO A 393 -7.10 -26.68 8.58
N GLY A 394 -6.73 -27.75 9.26
CA GLY A 394 -5.52 -27.84 10.08
C GLY A 394 -5.57 -27.08 11.40
N TYR A 395 -6.33 -26.00 11.48
CA TYR A 395 -6.60 -25.20 12.67
C TYR A 395 -8.03 -24.66 12.64
N VAL A 396 -8.50 -24.21 13.80
CA VAL A 396 -9.86 -23.69 13.95
C VAL A 396 -9.81 -22.17 14.09
N ILE A 397 -10.55 -21.50 13.21
CA ILE A 397 -10.85 -20.07 13.39
C ILE A 397 -12.11 -20.02 14.24
N PRO A 398 -12.10 -19.36 15.42
CA PRO A 398 -13.28 -19.21 16.24
C PRO A 398 -14.41 -18.50 15.50
N ASP A 399 -15.65 -18.98 15.68
CA ASP A 399 -16.79 -18.26 15.14
C ASP A 399 -16.77 -16.82 15.70
N LYS A 400 -16.87 -15.83 14.82
CA LYS A 400 -17.12 -14.45 15.28
C LYS A 400 -18.42 -14.50 16.09
N LYS A 401 -18.34 -14.33 17.43
CA LYS A 401 -19.50 -13.80 18.16
C LYS A 401 -19.84 -12.53 17.41
N GLU A 402 -21.15 -12.30 17.13
CA GLU A 402 -21.65 -11.07 16.53
C GLU A 402 -20.73 -9.95 16.98
N ALA A 403 -19.85 -9.53 16.07
CA ALA A 403 -18.86 -8.55 16.42
C ALA A 403 -19.68 -7.38 16.90
N SER A 404 -19.57 -7.03 18.17
CA SER A 404 -19.88 -5.67 18.57
C SER A 404 -19.21 -4.87 17.48
N GLU A 405 -20.00 -4.18 16.68
CA GLU A 405 -19.56 -3.41 15.52
C GLU A 405 -18.22 -2.81 15.91
N ILE A 406 -17.12 -3.32 15.33
CA ILE A 406 -15.82 -2.71 15.56
C ILE A 406 -16.05 -1.32 15.00
N ASN A 407 -16.25 -0.37 15.89
CA ASN A 407 -16.37 1.00 15.48
C ASN A 407 -14.95 1.46 15.11
N TRP A 408 -14.52 1.04 13.90
CA TRP A 408 -13.23 1.44 13.34
C TRP A 408 -13.13 2.97 13.15
N GLN A 409 -14.24 3.69 13.35
CA GLN A 409 -14.33 5.13 13.48
C GLN A 409 -14.09 5.59 14.94
N ALA A 410 -14.12 4.67 15.92
CA ALA A 410 -13.80 5.03 17.29
C ALA A 410 -12.30 5.32 17.41
N ALA A 411 -11.99 6.38 18.12
CA ALA A 411 -10.63 6.86 18.34
C ALA A 411 -9.78 5.93 19.22
N SER A 412 -10.36 4.90 19.84
CA SER A 412 -9.75 4.21 20.96
C SER A 412 -9.92 2.70 20.92
N THR A 413 -8.81 1.99 21.13
CA THR A 413 -8.80 0.56 21.47
C THR A 413 -9.40 0.25 22.85
N GLU A 414 -9.84 1.26 23.62
CA GLU A 414 -10.48 1.03 24.93
C GLU A 414 -11.80 0.28 24.81
N THR A 415 -12.46 0.31 23.66
CA THR A 415 -13.65 -0.51 23.39
C THR A 415 -13.32 -1.91 22.86
N ALA A 416 -12.10 -2.13 22.40
CA ALA A 416 -11.56 -3.45 22.13
C ALA A 416 -10.87 -3.95 23.42
N GLU A 417 -11.64 -4.26 24.46
CA GLU A 417 -11.14 -5.15 25.50
C GLU A 417 -10.71 -6.43 24.80
N ASN A 418 -9.40 -6.63 24.65
CA ASN A 418 -8.78 -7.92 24.40
C ASN A 418 -9.10 -8.84 25.59
N THR A 419 -10.36 -9.18 25.74
CA THR A 419 -10.74 -10.30 26.55
C THR A 419 -10.44 -11.54 25.72
N GLU A 420 -9.37 -12.23 26.06
CA GLU A 420 -9.28 -13.68 25.89
C GLU A 420 -10.50 -14.31 26.57
N LYS A 421 -11.68 -14.15 25.99
CA LYS A 421 -12.88 -14.86 26.41
C LYS A 421 -12.88 -16.16 25.63
N GLU A 422 -12.54 -17.24 26.34
CA GLU A 422 -12.79 -18.61 25.95
C GLU A 422 -14.16 -18.73 25.26
N SER A 423 -14.14 -18.89 23.92
CA SER A 423 -15.37 -19.16 23.19
C SER A 423 -15.69 -20.65 23.28
N THR A 424 -16.66 -20.99 24.13
CA THR A 424 -17.24 -22.32 24.12
C THR A 424 -18.17 -22.49 22.91
N VAL A 425 -17.70 -23.19 21.89
CA VAL A 425 -18.53 -23.62 20.76
C VAL A 425 -19.01 -25.04 21.07
N SER A 426 -20.32 -25.21 21.18
CA SER A 426 -21.03 -26.53 21.22
C SER A 426 -20.35 -27.65 22.03
N GLY A 427 -20.18 -27.46 23.34
CA GLY A 427 -19.85 -28.54 24.25
C GLY A 427 -18.47 -29.18 24.19
N ARG A 428 -17.60 -28.76 23.24
CA ARG A 428 -16.17 -29.09 23.20
C ARG A 428 -15.33 -27.84 23.40
N THR A 429 -14.20 -27.98 24.07
CA THR A 429 -13.23 -26.90 24.23
C THR A 429 -12.56 -26.57 22.91
N LEU A 430 -12.09 -25.30 22.74
CA LEU A 430 -11.35 -24.91 21.55
C LEU A 430 -10.11 -25.79 21.35
N ASP A 431 -9.42 -26.15 22.46
CA ASP A 431 -8.22 -27.00 22.42
C ASP A 431 -8.51 -28.40 21.86
N GLU A 432 -9.65 -29.03 22.22
CA GLU A 432 -10.01 -30.34 21.67
C GLU A 432 -10.27 -30.30 20.18
N LYS A 433 -10.99 -29.27 19.71
CA LYS A 433 -11.24 -29.08 18.27
C LYS A 433 -9.95 -28.77 17.51
N GLN A 434 -9.07 -27.96 18.10
CA GLN A 434 -7.76 -27.64 17.53
C GLN A 434 -6.89 -28.88 17.39
N GLN A 435 -6.86 -29.77 18.41
CA GLN A 435 -6.13 -31.03 18.37
C GLN A 435 -6.70 -32.00 17.31
N GLU A 436 -8.03 -32.08 17.17
CA GLU A 436 -8.68 -32.88 16.13
C GLU A 436 -8.30 -32.38 14.73
N ALA A 437 -8.39 -31.05 14.49
CA ALA A 437 -8.03 -30.45 13.20
C ALA A 437 -6.55 -30.67 12.84
N LEU A 438 -5.66 -30.54 13.83
CA LEU A 438 -4.24 -30.82 13.66
C LEU A 438 -3.99 -32.29 13.33
N ALA A 439 -4.64 -33.24 14.05
CA ALA A 439 -4.49 -34.67 13.81
C ALA A 439 -4.99 -35.08 12.43
N GLU A 440 -6.12 -34.53 11.98
CA GLU A 440 -6.66 -34.74 10.63
C GLU A 440 -5.69 -34.23 9.57
N ALA A 441 -5.16 -33.01 9.73
CA ALA A 441 -4.20 -32.41 8.81
C ALA A 441 -2.93 -33.26 8.65
N VAL A 442 -2.35 -33.72 9.78
CA VAL A 442 -1.16 -34.58 9.77
C VAL A 442 -1.44 -35.93 9.14
N ALA A 443 -2.62 -36.52 9.40
CA ALA A 443 -3.01 -37.81 8.76
C ALA A 443 -3.18 -37.65 7.26
N LEU A 444 -3.80 -36.55 6.80
CA LEU A 444 -3.95 -36.23 5.38
C LEU A 444 -2.59 -36.00 4.72
N ALA A 445 -1.70 -35.26 5.37
CA ALA A 445 -0.34 -34.99 4.86
C ALA A 445 0.42 -36.29 4.64
N LYS A 446 0.42 -37.25 5.60
CA LYS A 446 1.10 -38.54 5.49
C LYS A 446 0.53 -39.45 4.41
N ALA A 447 -0.74 -39.26 4.02
CA ALA A 447 -1.44 -40.03 3.01
C ALA A 447 -1.32 -39.44 1.59
N SER A 448 -0.59 -38.36 1.43
CA SER A 448 -0.48 -37.57 0.20
C SER A 448 0.97 -37.54 -0.31
N ASP A 449 1.13 -37.37 -1.62
CA ASP A 449 2.44 -37.30 -2.29
C ASP A 449 3.00 -35.86 -2.25
N ILE A 450 2.12 -34.85 -2.27
CA ILE A 450 2.45 -33.43 -2.18
C ILE A 450 1.64 -32.79 -1.06
N VAL A 451 2.27 -31.95 -0.25
CA VAL A 451 1.63 -31.23 0.86
C VAL A 451 1.86 -29.74 0.68
N ILE A 452 0.76 -28.97 0.67
CA ILE A 452 0.75 -27.52 0.57
C ILE A 452 0.02 -26.97 1.79
N PHE A 453 0.71 -26.22 2.63
CA PHE A 453 0.07 -25.45 3.71
C PHE A 453 -0.22 -24.04 3.20
N VAL A 454 -1.43 -23.53 3.47
CA VAL A 454 -1.83 -22.17 3.15
C VAL A 454 -2.37 -21.51 4.42
N GLY A 455 -1.59 -20.60 4.97
CA GLY A 455 -1.89 -19.89 6.22
C GLY A 455 -1.64 -18.39 6.13
N GLY A 456 -1.52 -17.75 7.28
CA GLY A 456 -1.24 -16.31 7.41
C GLY A 456 -2.26 -15.56 8.24
N LEU A 457 -2.45 -14.29 7.92
CA LEU A 457 -3.40 -13.40 8.56
C LEU A 457 -4.74 -13.34 7.79
N ASN A 458 -5.65 -12.58 8.34
CA ASN A 458 -6.90 -12.16 7.71
C ASN A 458 -7.24 -10.74 8.20
N HIS A 459 -8.37 -10.21 7.82
CA HIS A 459 -8.83 -8.88 8.22
C HIS A 459 -9.35 -8.77 9.66
N ASP A 460 -9.16 -9.77 10.52
CA ASP A 460 -9.26 -9.63 11.97
C ASP A 460 -7.96 -9.04 12.56
N PHE A 461 -6.85 -9.08 11.80
CA PHE A 461 -5.51 -8.60 12.18
C PHE A 461 -4.98 -7.50 11.28
N ASP A 462 -5.21 -7.61 9.97
CA ASP A 462 -4.89 -6.58 8.98
C ASP A 462 -6.16 -5.73 8.77
N VAL A 463 -6.36 -4.72 9.61
CA VAL A 463 -7.61 -3.95 9.67
C VAL A 463 -7.36 -2.52 10.08
N GLU A 464 -8.16 -1.61 9.54
CA GLU A 464 -8.22 -0.21 9.92
C GLU A 464 -8.73 -0.06 11.37
N GLY A 465 -8.17 0.90 12.11
CA GLY A 465 -8.53 1.23 13.48
C GLY A 465 -7.86 0.38 14.56
N LEU A 466 -7.14 -0.70 14.20
CA LEU A 466 -6.47 -1.58 15.16
C LEU A 466 -5.06 -1.93 14.71
N ASP A 467 -4.09 -1.77 15.60
CA ASP A 467 -2.74 -2.30 15.42
C ASP A 467 -2.64 -3.72 15.96
N ARG A 468 -1.78 -4.53 15.35
CA ARG A 468 -1.45 -5.86 15.83
C ARG A 468 -0.66 -5.78 17.14
N VAL A 469 -0.96 -6.67 18.09
CA VAL A 469 -0.26 -6.72 19.39
C VAL A 469 1.11 -7.40 19.32
N ASN A 470 1.33 -8.25 18.32
CA ASN A 470 2.59 -8.95 18.04
C ASN A 470 2.62 -9.41 16.58
N MET A 471 3.74 -10.00 16.16
CA MET A 471 3.93 -10.54 14.81
C MET A 471 3.57 -12.03 14.69
N LYS A 472 3.08 -12.69 15.73
CA LYS A 472 2.80 -14.14 15.71
C LYS A 472 1.64 -14.48 14.79
N LEU A 473 1.69 -15.69 14.24
CA LEU A 473 0.56 -16.26 13.53
C LEU A 473 -0.57 -16.61 14.51
N PRO A 474 -1.82 -16.26 14.19
CA PRO A 474 -2.97 -16.60 15.04
C PRO A 474 -3.35 -18.08 14.92
N TYR A 475 -4.23 -18.53 15.81
CA TYR A 475 -4.95 -19.81 15.73
C TYR A 475 -4.06 -21.07 15.81
N GLY A 476 -2.85 -20.97 16.37
CA GLY A 476 -1.93 -22.11 16.50
C GLY A 476 -1.34 -22.60 15.17
N GLN A 477 -1.23 -21.72 14.17
CA GLN A 477 -0.71 -22.09 12.86
C GLN A 477 0.75 -22.57 12.92
N ASP A 478 1.57 -22.00 13.81
CA ASP A 478 2.97 -22.41 13.95
C ASP A 478 3.12 -23.88 14.35
N GLU A 479 2.24 -24.36 15.26
CA GLU A 479 2.21 -25.76 15.67
C GLU A 479 1.79 -26.68 14.52
N VAL A 480 0.83 -26.24 13.68
CA VAL A 480 0.41 -26.98 12.49
C VAL A 480 1.55 -27.09 11.49
N ILE A 481 2.20 -25.98 11.17
CA ILE A 481 3.34 -25.97 10.23
C ILE A 481 4.48 -26.87 10.74
N ASP A 482 4.85 -26.77 12.02
CA ASP A 482 5.89 -27.59 12.63
C ASP A 482 5.54 -29.09 12.56
N ALA A 483 4.27 -29.45 12.82
CA ALA A 483 3.82 -30.84 12.76
C ALA A 483 3.84 -31.38 11.31
N LEU A 484 3.45 -30.55 10.33
CA LEU A 484 3.49 -30.92 8.92
C LEU A 484 4.93 -31.10 8.42
N LEU A 485 5.83 -30.19 8.73
CA LEU A 485 7.25 -30.28 8.36
C LEU A 485 7.94 -31.49 8.99
N LYS A 486 7.56 -31.90 10.22
CA LYS A 486 8.02 -33.14 10.82
C LYS A 486 7.49 -34.39 10.12
N ALA A 487 6.24 -34.34 9.66
CA ALA A 487 5.58 -35.47 9.01
C ALA A 487 6.01 -35.61 7.53
N VAL A 488 6.15 -34.51 6.82
CA VAL A 488 6.50 -34.39 5.39
C VAL A 488 7.44 -33.20 5.24
N PRO A 489 8.76 -33.40 5.23
CA PRO A 489 9.75 -32.31 5.18
C PRO A 489 9.65 -31.40 3.93
N ASP A 490 9.15 -31.92 2.83
CA ASP A 490 8.95 -31.20 1.57
C ASP A 490 7.61 -30.46 1.49
N THR A 491 6.96 -30.21 2.65
CA THR A 491 5.76 -29.39 2.72
C THR A 491 6.05 -27.97 2.23
N VAL A 492 5.28 -27.53 1.21
CA VAL A 492 5.33 -26.13 0.72
C VAL A 492 4.49 -25.25 1.63
N VAL A 493 5.08 -24.17 2.15
CA VAL A 493 4.38 -23.24 3.01
C VAL A 493 4.04 -21.96 2.23
N CYS A 494 2.75 -21.70 2.03
CA CYS A 494 2.22 -20.51 1.37
C CYS A 494 1.58 -19.59 2.41
N MET A 495 2.00 -18.34 2.46
CA MET A 495 1.54 -17.36 3.46
C MET A 495 0.78 -16.22 2.80
N TYR A 496 -0.38 -15.88 3.37
CA TYR A 496 -1.21 -14.73 3.01
C TYR A 496 -1.27 -13.75 4.19
N ALA A 497 -0.75 -12.55 4.04
CA ALA A 497 -0.85 -11.50 5.06
C ALA A 497 -0.53 -10.12 4.47
N GLY A 498 -1.03 -9.07 5.11
CA GLY A 498 -0.77 -7.67 4.71
C GLY A 498 0.56 -7.11 5.20
N ALA A 499 1.19 -7.78 6.18
CA ALA A 499 2.45 -7.37 6.79
C ALA A 499 3.25 -8.59 7.29
N PRO A 500 4.56 -8.45 7.54
CA PRO A 500 5.42 -9.53 8.03
C PRO A 500 4.89 -10.20 9.29
N VAL A 501 5.14 -11.51 9.42
CA VAL A 501 4.86 -12.33 10.59
C VAL A 501 6.12 -13.04 11.08
N GLU A 502 6.11 -13.47 12.34
CA GLU A 502 7.12 -14.39 12.85
C GLU A 502 7.03 -15.73 12.12
N MET A 503 8.18 -16.32 11.79
CA MET A 503 8.27 -17.62 11.12
C MET A 503 9.29 -18.51 11.85
N PRO A 504 9.01 -19.00 13.05
CA PRO A 504 9.97 -19.81 13.82
C PRO A 504 10.35 -21.12 13.14
N TRP A 505 9.56 -21.54 12.17
CA TRP A 505 9.74 -22.73 11.34
C TRP A 505 10.49 -22.49 10.02
N ALA A 506 10.84 -21.23 9.69
CA ALA A 506 11.41 -20.86 8.38
C ALA A 506 12.70 -21.62 8.04
N GLU A 507 13.56 -21.90 9.03
CA GLU A 507 14.78 -22.66 8.80
C GLU A 507 14.51 -24.13 8.43
N LYS A 508 13.41 -24.72 8.92
CA LYS A 508 13.02 -26.10 8.66
C LYS A 508 12.27 -26.28 7.33
N ALA A 509 11.55 -25.25 6.92
CA ALA A 509 10.79 -25.28 5.66
C ALA A 509 11.74 -25.15 4.48
N LYS A 510 11.62 -26.07 3.49
CA LYS A 510 12.43 -26.03 2.27
C LYS A 510 11.87 -25.07 1.23
N ALA A 511 10.54 -24.89 1.19
CA ALA A 511 9.88 -24.00 0.25
C ALA A 511 8.88 -23.09 0.97
N ILE A 512 9.06 -21.76 0.81
CA ILE A 512 8.19 -20.72 1.37
C ILE A 512 7.80 -19.76 0.26
N LEU A 513 6.49 -19.62 0.04
CA LEU A 513 5.92 -18.66 -0.87
C LEU A 513 5.10 -17.62 -0.07
N TRP A 514 5.32 -16.36 -0.34
CA TRP A 514 4.59 -15.26 0.28
C TRP A 514 3.65 -14.63 -0.74
N SER A 515 2.40 -14.51 -0.35
CA SER A 515 1.41 -13.72 -1.07
C SER A 515 0.84 -12.68 -0.12
N TYR A 516 0.86 -11.44 -0.51
CA TYR A 516 -0.03 -10.46 0.09
C TYR A 516 -1.48 -10.76 -0.34
N TYR A 517 -2.43 -9.90 -0.05
CA TYR A 517 -3.79 -10.05 -0.58
C TYR A 517 -3.77 -9.75 -2.09
N ALA A 518 -3.77 -10.82 -2.88
CA ALA A 518 -3.46 -10.78 -4.32
C ALA A 518 -4.69 -10.57 -5.23
N GLY A 519 -5.81 -10.08 -4.67
CA GLY A 519 -7.02 -9.78 -5.43
C GLY A 519 -7.80 -11.03 -5.88
N MET A 520 -8.83 -10.80 -6.71
CA MET A 520 -9.81 -11.84 -7.08
C MET A 520 -9.21 -13.07 -7.81
N GLU A 521 -8.06 -12.94 -8.43
CA GLU A 521 -7.36 -14.01 -9.14
C GLU A 521 -6.15 -14.57 -8.37
N GLY A 522 -6.01 -14.23 -7.08
CA GLY A 522 -4.89 -14.67 -6.25
C GLY A 522 -4.69 -16.17 -6.22
N GLY A 523 -5.76 -16.95 -6.09
CA GLY A 523 -5.67 -18.43 -6.13
C GLY A 523 -5.26 -18.99 -7.49
N THR A 524 -5.66 -18.35 -8.59
CA THR A 524 -5.21 -18.71 -9.94
C THR A 524 -3.70 -18.48 -10.07
N ALA A 525 -3.22 -17.31 -9.68
CA ALA A 525 -1.80 -16.95 -9.74
C ALA A 525 -0.95 -17.89 -8.88
N LEU A 526 -1.39 -18.17 -7.64
CA LEU A 526 -0.71 -19.12 -6.75
C LEU A 526 -0.55 -20.50 -7.40
N ALA A 527 -1.63 -21.04 -7.94
CA ALA A 527 -1.60 -22.36 -8.58
C ALA A 527 -0.65 -22.38 -9.79
N GLU A 528 -0.64 -21.32 -10.60
CA GLU A 528 0.25 -21.22 -11.76
C GLU A 528 1.74 -21.13 -11.33
N ILE A 529 2.05 -20.46 -10.24
CA ILE A 529 3.40 -20.40 -9.67
C ILE A 529 3.78 -21.78 -9.11
N LEU A 530 2.95 -22.37 -8.26
CA LEU A 530 3.22 -23.69 -7.67
C LEU A 530 3.52 -24.76 -8.74
N SER A 531 2.83 -24.72 -9.88
CA SER A 531 3.02 -25.67 -10.98
C SER A 531 4.16 -25.34 -11.94
N GLY A 532 4.85 -24.19 -11.78
CA GLY A 532 5.87 -23.72 -12.70
C GLY A 532 5.36 -23.16 -14.03
N LYS A 533 4.03 -23.04 -14.21
CA LYS A 533 3.45 -22.36 -15.37
C LYS A 533 3.84 -20.88 -15.42
N VAL A 534 3.99 -20.28 -14.26
CA VAL A 534 4.53 -18.93 -14.07
C VAL A 534 5.77 -19.01 -13.17
N ASN A 535 6.87 -18.43 -13.61
CA ASN A 535 8.07 -18.29 -12.81
C ASN A 535 7.90 -17.09 -11.87
N PRO A 536 8.02 -17.24 -10.52
CA PRO A 536 7.87 -16.16 -9.59
C PRO A 536 8.92 -15.06 -9.85
N SER A 537 8.51 -13.80 -9.65
CA SER A 537 9.38 -12.64 -9.86
C SER A 537 9.09 -11.48 -8.90
N GLY A 538 8.24 -11.72 -7.91
CA GLY A 538 7.98 -10.77 -6.84
C GLY A 538 9.21 -10.56 -5.96
N LYS A 539 9.40 -9.33 -5.46
CA LYS A 539 10.45 -8.96 -4.54
C LYS A 539 9.84 -8.28 -3.31
N LEU A 540 10.38 -8.49 -2.12
CA LEU A 540 9.90 -7.85 -0.90
C LEU A 540 10.01 -6.32 -1.01
N ALA A 541 8.93 -5.64 -0.71
CA ALA A 541 8.88 -4.17 -0.61
C ALA A 541 9.12 -3.68 0.84
N GLU A 542 9.39 -4.60 1.74
CA GLU A 542 9.69 -4.37 3.16
C GLU A 542 10.55 -5.51 3.71
N THR A 543 11.34 -5.23 4.74
CA THR A 543 12.18 -6.22 5.40
C THR A 543 11.35 -7.13 6.30
N PHE A 544 11.57 -8.44 6.20
CA PHE A 544 10.97 -9.41 7.10
C PHE A 544 11.91 -9.70 8.27
N ILE A 545 11.54 -9.19 9.44
CA ILE A 545 12.26 -9.37 10.70
C ILE A 545 11.79 -10.62 11.45
N ARG A 546 12.62 -11.11 12.39
CA ARG A 546 12.30 -12.32 13.18
C ARG A 546 11.17 -12.08 14.18
N ASP A 547 11.18 -10.91 14.81
CA ASP A 547 10.16 -10.46 15.75
C ASP A 547 10.18 -8.93 15.91
N ALA A 548 9.16 -8.36 16.51
CA ALA A 548 8.98 -6.92 16.65
C ALA A 548 10.11 -6.23 17.45
N SER A 549 10.87 -6.95 18.29
CA SER A 549 11.98 -6.36 19.05
C SER A 549 13.17 -5.94 18.18
N GLN A 550 13.25 -6.41 16.95
CA GLN A 550 14.25 -5.97 15.99
C GLN A 550 13.87 -4.63 15.33
N CYS A 551 12.59 -4.23 15.36
CA CYS A 551 12.11 -3.04 14.69
C CYS A 551 12.55 -1.74 15.38
N PRO A 552 13.20 -0.79 14.66
CA PRO A 552 13.66 0.47 15.23
C PRO A 552 12.51 1.34 15.76
N ALA A 553 11.31 1.23 15.18
CA ALA A 553 10.12 1.90 15.68
C ALA A 553 9.75 1.51 17.12
N HIS A 554 10.17 0.33 17.59
CA HIS A 554 9.90 -0.18 18.94
C HIS A 554 11.09 -0.03 19.89
N THR A 555 12.32 -0.01 19.35
CA THR A 555 13.55 -0.05 20.15
C THR A 555 14.24 1.31 20.29
N ILE A 556 14.07 2.19 19.31
CA ILE A 556 14.64 3.54 19.28
C ILE A 556 13.51 4.57 19.41
N GLY A 557 12.50 4.47 18.53
CA GLY A 557 11.29 5.25 18.57
C GLY A 557 10.26 4.69 19.54
N THR A 558 9.01 5.13 19.36
CA THR A 558 7.84 4.57 20.05
C THR A 558 6.74 4.21 19.06
N PHE A 559 5.96 3.18 19.38
CA PHE A 559 4.83 2.72 18.59
C PHE A 559 3.68 2.29 19.51
N GLY A 560 2.43 2.42 19.07
CA GLY A 560 1.26 1.98 19.84
C GLY A 560 1.01 2.78 21.11
N LYS A 561 1.56 3.99 21.23
CA LYS A 561 1.26 4.91 22.33
C LYS A 561 0.02 5.74 21.98
N LYS A 562 -0.77 6.07 23.02
CA LYS A 562 -2.05 6.75 22.84
C LYS A 562 -1.92 8.26 22.61
N ASP A 563 -1.07 8.92 23.39
CA ASP A 563 -1.02 10.38 23.38
C ASP A 563 0.05 10.93 22.42
N ARG A 564 1.22 10.27 22.42
CA ARG A 564 2.40 10.76 21.70
C ARG A 564 3.29 9.61 21.25
N VAL A 565 3.67 9.64 19.98
CA VAL A 565 4.66 8.74 19.40
C VAL A 565 5.84 9.53 18.85
N GLU A 566 7.04 9.03 19.08
CA GLU A 566 8.27 9.69 18.66
C GLU A 566 9.04 8.80 17.69
N TYR A 567 9.33 9.34 16.51
CA TYR A 567 10.06 8.65 15.45
C TYR A 567 11.56 8.94 15.57
N ARG A 568 12.12 8.55 16.74
CA ARG A 568 13.53 8.82 17.09
C ARG A 568 14.53 8.06 16.24
N GLU A 569 14.09 7.05 15.52
CA GLU A 569 14.91 6.35 14.53
C GLU A 569 15.28 7.23 13.34
N GLY A 570 14.58 8.37 13.14
CA GLY A 570 14.86 9.32 12.08
C GLY A 570 14.81 8.66 10.70
N VAL A 571 15.88 8.77 9.92
CA VAL A 571 15.98 8.15 8.58
C VAL A 571 16.26 6.65 8.61
N MET A 572 16.47 6.06 9.80
CA MET A 572 16.77 4.64 9.99
C MET A 572 15.51 3.78 10.02
N VAL A 573 14.74 3.77 8.95
CA VAL A 573 13.51 2.97 8.79
C VAL A 573 13.81 1.76 7.89
N GLY A 574 13.25 0.60 8.23
CA GLY A 574 13.35 -0.61 7.43
C GLY A 574 14.80 -1.08 7.21
N TYR A 575 15.11 -1.54 5.99
CA TYR A 575 16.44 -2.04 5.64
C TYR A 575 17.56 -1.02 5.90
N ARG A 576 17.27 0.29 5.86
CA ARG A 576 18.23 1.34 6.21
C ARG A 576 18.82 1.12 7.60
N TYR A 577 17.97 0.72 8.54
CA TYR A 577 18.38 0.35 9.90
C TYR A 577 19.04 -1.03 9.93
N TYR A 578 18.35 -2.04 9.39
CA TYR A 578 18.78 -3.44 9.55
C TYR A 578 20.13 -3.70 8.89
N ASP A 579 20.36 -3.22 7.69
CA ASP A 579 21.62 -3.39 6.98
C ASP A 579 22.75 -2.57 7.63
N THR A 580 22.45 -1.36 8.12
CA THR A 580 23.44 -0.54 8.84
C THR A 580 23.86 -1.17 10.16
N LYS A 581 22.93 -1.78 10.90
CA LYS A 581 23.21 -2.47 12.17
C LYS A 581 23.63 -3.92 11.97
N LYS A 582 23.58 -4.44 10.75
CA LYS A 582 23.84 -5.85 10.41
C LYS A 582 22.94 -6.78 11.23
N THR A 583 21.67 -6.42 11.34
CA THR A 583 20.65 -7.20 12.04
C THR A 583 20.37 -8.48 11.26
N ASP A 584 20.35 -9.62 11.95
CA ASP A 584 19.99 -10.90 11.36
C ASP A 584 18.47 -10.97 11.15
N VAL A 585 18.01 -10.56 9.97
CA VAL A 585 16.61 -10.58 9.57
C VAL A 585 16.22 -11.92 8.93
N LEU A 586 14.93 -12.22 8.83
CA LEU A 586 14.46 -13.42 8.12
C LEU A 586 14.71 -13.31 6.61
N PHE A 587 14.23 -12.21 6.00
CA PHE A 587 14.42 -11.93 4.58
C PHE A 587 14.65 -10.42 4.40
N PRO A 588 15.67 -10.02 3.66
CA PRO A 588 16.00 -8.61 3.48
C PRO A 588 15.06 -7.92 2.49
N PHE A 589 15.02 -6.61 2.51
CA PHE A 589 14.34 -5.78 1.51
C PHE A 589 14.81 -6.14 0.09
N GLY A 590 13.89 -6.21 -0.85
CA GLY A 590 14.19 -6.57 -2.24
C GLY A 590 14.40 -8.07 -2.48
N HIS A 591 14.36 -8.92 -1.45
CA HIS A 591 14.51 -10.37 -1.60
C HIS A 591 13.34 -11.01 -2.32
N GLY A 592 13.64 -11.99 -3.16
CA GLY A 592 12.70 -12.85 -3.86
C GLY A 592 13.44 -13.72 -4.87
N LEU A 593 13.16 -15.01 -4.86
CA LEU A 593 13.79 -16.03 -5.71
C LEU A 593 13.01 -16.25 -7.00
N SER A 594 13.63 -16.98 -7.92
CA SER A 594 13.09 -17.39 -9.20
C SER A 594 13.35 -18.89 -9.39
N TYR A 595 12.61 -19.55 -10.29
CA TYR A 595 12.91 -20.92 -10.76
C TYR A 595 14.08 -20.97 -11.74
N THR A 596 14.70 -19.82 -12.03
CA THR A 596 15.93 -19.70 -12.83
C THR A 596 16.98 -18.92 -12.05
N ALA A 597 18.19 -18.84 -12.57
CA ALA A 597 19.30 -18.12 -11.95
C ALA A 597 19.77 -16.98 -12.85
N PHE A 598 20.22 -15.90 -12.22
CA PHE A 598 20.74 -14.74 -12.91
C PHE A 598 22.17 -14.43 -12.47
N THR A 599 23.01 -13.98 -13.39
CA THR A 599 24.34 -13.47 -13.11
C THR A 599 24.49 -12.04 -13.61
N TYR A 600 25.29 -11.26 -12.88
CA TYR A 600 25.51 -9.84 -13.13
C TYR A 600 26.96 -9.63 -13.51
N ASN A 601 27.23 -8.88 -14.57
CA ASN A 601 28.57 -8.63 -15.10
C ASN A 601 28.70 -7.22 -15.67
N ASP A 602 29.89 -6.83 -16.05
CA ASP A 602 30.22 -5.64 -16.86
C ASP A 602 29.67 -4.34 -16.28
N LEU A 603 29.84 -4.12 -14.96
CA LEU A 603 29.47 -2.87 -14.32
C LEU A 603 30.27 -1.70 -14.91
N GLU A 604 29.55 -0.70 -15.35
CA GLU A 604 30.11 0.55 -15.85
C GLU A 604 29.42 1.72 -15.15
N ILE A 605 30.21 2.62 -14.58
CA ILE A 605 29.75 3.81 -13.88
C ILE A 605 30.39 5.03 -14.55
N ILE A 606 29.57 5.86 -15.15
CA ILE A 606 30.06 7.01 -15.95
C ILE A 606 29.41 8.29 -15.41
N ARG A 607 30.25 9.24 -15.00
CA ARG A 607 29.80 10.60 -14.73
C ARG A 607 29.50 11.30 -16.06
N GLN A 608 28.34 11.90 -16.14
CA GLN A 608 27.85 12.66 -17.28
C GLN A 608 27.41 14.05 -16.83
N GLN A 609 27.27 14.95 -17.78
CA GLN A 609 26.72 16.26 -17.54
C GLN A 609 25.58 16.48 -18.54
N GLU A 610 24.38 16.67 -18.04
CA GLU A 610 23.19 16.86 -18.87
C GLU A 610 22.48 18.14 -18.41
N ASN A 611 22.21 19.06 -19.36
CA ASN A 611 21.56 20.35 -19.09
C ASN A 611 22.23 21.16 -17.96
N GLY A 612 23.55 21.06 -17.81
CA GLY A 612 24.32 21.77 -16.76
C GLY A 612 24.29 21.07 -15.40
N ARG A 613 23.56 19.97 -15.24
CA ARG A 613 23.52 19.15 -14.02
C ARG A 613 24.38 17.90 -14.18
N GLN A 614 24.99 17.48 -13.08
CA GLN A 614 25.79 16.26 -13.06
C GLN A 614 24.86 15.04 -12.87
N THR A 615 25.03 14.02 -13.69
CA THR A 615 24.33 12.74 -13.57
C THR A 615 25.34 11.58 -13.56
N VAL A 616 24.91 10.43 -13.06
CA VAL A 616 25.71 9.21 -13.07
C VAL A 616 24.96 8.12 -13.81
N LYS A 617 25.52 7.72 -14.96
CA LYS A 617 25.01 6.56 -15.69
C LYS A 617 25.59 5.30 -15.09
N VAL A 618 24.71 4.41 -14.64
CA VAL A 618 25.06 3.07 -14.14
C VAL A 618 24.52 2.04 -15.12
N SER A 619 25.39 1.16 -15.60
CA SER A 619 24.97 0.07 -16.47
C SER A 619 25.68 -1.24 -16.15
N CYS A 620 24.98 -2.34 -16.31
CA CYS A 620 25.50 -3.70 -16.16
C CYS A 620 24.81 -4.67 -17.13
N SER A 621 25.42 -5.83 -17.31
CA SER A 621 24.83 -6.95 -18.06
C SER A 621 24.21 -7.94 -17.08
N VAL A 622 22.97 -8.39 -17.35
CA VAL A 622 22.30 -9.45 -16.59
C VAL A 622 22.02 -10.61 -17.54
N THR A 623 22.46 -11.81 -17.13
CA THR A 623 22.29 -13.03 -17.92
C THR A 623 21.44 -14.03 -17.16
N ASN A 624 20.42 -14.58 -17.79
CA ASN A 624 19.69 -15.73 -17.27
C ASN A 624 20.54 -17.00 -17.55
N THR A 625 21.09 -17.59 -16.49
CA THR A 625 21.96 -18.78 -16.60
C THR A 625 21.25 -20.10 -16.37
N GLY A 626 19.93 -20.05 -16.06
CA GLY A 626 19.13 -21.25 -15.87
C GLY A 626 18.36 -21.65 -17.13
N GLU A 627 17.44 -22.61 -16.97
CA GLU A 627 16.73 -23.28 -18.08
C GLU A 627 15.34 -22.68 -18.35
N HIS A 628 14.82 -21.82 -17.47
CA HIS A 628 13.50 -21.22 -17.57
C HIS A 628 13.59 -19.73 -17.86
N ALA A 629 12.68 -19.21 -18.68
CA ALA A 629 12.51 -17.77 -18.80
C ALA A 629 12.10 -17.18 -17.44
N GLY A 630 12.65 -16.04 -17.09
CA GLY A 630 12.38 -15.38 -15.81
C GLY A 630 12.41 -13.86 -15.92
N LYS A 631 11.98 -13.20 -14.84
CA LYS A 631 12.13 -11.75 -14.68
C LYS A 631 13.03 -11.49 -13.47
N GLU A 632 14.00 -10.62 -13.65
CA GLU A 632 14.87 -10.15 -12.57
C GLU A 632 14.65 -8.66 -12.31
N THR A 633 14.73 -8.26 -11.05
CA THR A 633 14.71 -6.86 -10.64
C THR A 633 16.09 -6.45 -10.20
N VAL A 634 16.78 -5.72 -11.07
CA VAL A 634 18.11 -5.17 -10.79
C VAL A 634 17.95 -3.95 -9.92
N GLN A 635 18.48 -3.99 -8.70
CA GLN A 635 18.37 -2.95 -7.70
C GLN A 635 19.70 -2.18 -7.58
N ILE A 636 19.64 -0.85 -7.56
CA ILE A 636 20.79 0.02 -7.51
C ILE A 636 20.75 0.83 -6.23
N TYR A 637 21.76 0.61 -5.39
CA TYR A 637 21.94 1.27 -4.11
C TYR A 637 23.12 2.23 -4.17
N VAL A 638 22.99 3.36 -3.49
CA VAL A 638 24.04 4.34 -3.31
C VAL A 638 24.52 4.33 -1.87
N ALA A 639 25.81 4.04 -1.68
CA ALA A 639 26.45 3.97 -0.39
C ALA A 639 27.50 5.08 -0.24
N PRO A 640 27.26 6.12 0.59
CA PRO A 640 28.26 7.16 0.82
C PRO A 640 29.44 6.61 1.63
N GLU A 641 30.67 7.04 1.36
CA GLU A 641 31.84 6.62 2.13
C GLU A 641 31.80 7.16 3.58
N GLN A 642 31.30 8.38 3.74
CA GLN A 642 31.09 9.00 5.07
C GLN A 642 29.69 8.67 5.59
N LYS A 643 29.64 7.80 6.60
CA LYS A 643 28.39 7.17 7.10
C LYS A 643 27.95 7.65 8.49
N LYS A 644 28.44 8.79 8.99
CA LYS A 644 28.06 9.25 10.33
C LYS A 644 26.55 9.48 10.41
N ASP A 645 25.87 8.71 11.25
CA ASP A 645 24.43 8.78 11.51
C ASP A 645 23.53 8.63 10.25
N ARG A 646 24.03 7.88 9.25
CA ARG A 646 23.34 7.64 7.97
C ARG A 646 23.21 6.14 7.66
N PRO A 647 22.23 5.75 6.85
CA PRO A 647 22.16 4.39 6.31
C PRO A 647 23.43 3.97 5.58
N VAL A 648 23.76 2.68 5.67
CA VAL A 648 24.93 2.12 4.96
C VAL A 648 24.80 2.28 3.46
N HIS A 649 23.60 2.21 2.93
CA HIS A 649 23.21 2.46 1.55
C HIS A 649 21.71 2.75 1.45
N GLU A 650 21.28 3.27 0.32
CA GLU A 650 19.87 3.57 0.02
C GLU A 650 19.56 3.16 -1.42
N LEU A 651 18.39 2.56 -1.64
CA LEU A 651 17.86 2.29 -2.99
C LEU A 651 17.63 3.63 -3.70
N LYS A 652 18.19 3.77 -4.91
CA LYS A 652 18.02 4.97 -5.73
C LYS A 652 17.43 4.68 -7.10
N ALA A 653 17.55 3.44 -7.59
CA ALA A 653 16.90 3.04 -8.83
C ALA A 653 16.71 1.52 -8.88
N PHE A 654 15.84 1.08 -9.76
CA PHE A 654 15.71 -0.32 -10.13
C PHE A 654 15.24 -0.47 -11.57
N GLU A 655 15.49 -1.66 -12.14
CA GLU A 655 14.94 -2.03 -13.44
C GLU A 655 14.52 -3.50 -13.44
N LYS A 656 13.26 -3.77 -13.83
CA LYS A 656 12.75 -5.14 -13.97
C LYS A 656 12.84 -5.59 -15.41
N VAL A 657 13.58 -6.66 -15.65
CA VAL A 657 13.86 -7.18 -16.98
C VAL A 657 13.44 -8.64 -17.14
N ARG A 658 12.77 -8.96 -18.25
CA ARG A 658 12.49 -10.34 -18.65
C ARG A 658 13.64 -10.88 -19.51
N LEU A 659 14.10 -12.10 -19.20
CA LEU A 659 15.19 -12.79 -19.88
C LEU A 659 14.75 -14.23 -20.20
N ASP A 660 14.89 -14.64 -21.46
CA ASP A 660 14.76 -16.04 -21.83
C ASP A 660 16.00 -16.83 -21.36
N ALA A 661 15.93 -18.18 -21.32
CA ALA A 661 17.05 -19.00 -20.92
C ALA A 661 18.29 -18.73 -21.78
N GLY A 662 19.41 -18.44 -21.14
CA GLY A 662 20.66 -18.05 -21.81
C GLY A 662 20.72 -16.62 -22.35
N GLU A 663 19.64 -15.83 -22.22
CA GLU A 663 19.60 -14.44 -22.72
C GLU A 663 20.39 -13.52 -21.79
N THR A 664 21.10 -12.55 -22.39
CA THR A 664 21.78 -11.44 -21.70
C THR A 664 21.16 -10.12 -22.15
N LYS A 665 20.85 -9.26 -21.20
CA LYS A 665 20.45 -7.86 -21.47
C LYS A 665 21.32 -6.89 -20.71
N ARG A 666 21.59 -5.76 -21.35
CA ARG A 666 22.25 -4.63 -20.70
C ARG A 666 21.20 -3.72 -20.09
N ILE A 667 21.34 -3.49 -18.79
CA ILE A 667 20.54 -2.57 -18.00
C ILE A 667 21.27 -1.24 -17.91
N CYS A 668 20.52 -0.15 -17.94
CA CYS A 668 21.07 1.19 -17.85
C CYS A 668 20.10 2.08 -17.07
N VAL A 669 20.57 2.71 -16.00
CA VAL A 669 19.85 3.72 -15.23
C VAL A 669 20.66 4.99 -15.12
N ILE A 670 19.98 6.11 -14.92
CA ILE A 670 20.59 7.42 -14.67
C ILE A 670 20.25 7.82 -13.25
N LEU A 671 21.27 8.08 -12.46
CA LEU A 671 21.15 8.68 -11.14
C LEU A 671 21.36 10.19 -11.28
N GLU A 672 20.49 10.95 -10.65
CA GLU A 672 20.49 12.41 -10.67
C GLU A 672 21.17 12.99 -9.43
N GLU A 673 21.43 14.30 -9.39
CA GLU A 673 22.02 14.98 -8.23
C GLU A 673 21.24 14.75 -6.93
N ARG A 674 19.90 14.64 -7.02
CA ARG A 674 19.03 14.37 -5.87
C ARG A 674 19.33 13.00 -5.20
N ASP A 675 19.82 12.02 -5.97
CA ASP A 675 20.14 10.68 -5.46
C ASP A 675 21.40 10.68 -4.58
N PHE A 676 22.17 11.75 -4.66
CA PHE A 676 23.38 12.02 -3.86
C PHE A 676 23.18 13.17 -2.88
N SER A 677 21.93 13.65 -2.70
CA SER A 677 21.58 14.78 -1.85
C SER A 677 21.15 14.33 -0.45
N ARG A 678 21.30 15.26 0.50
CA ARG A 678 20.74 15.16 1.86
C ARG A 678 19.95 16.44 2.15
N TYR A 679 18.92 16.31 2.96
CA TYR A 679 18.20 17.49 3.40
C TYR A 679 19.06 18.33 4.35
N ASP A 680 19.21 19.59 4.02
CA ASP A 680 19.92 20.60 4.82
C ASP A 680 18.89 21.43 5.60
N THR A 681 18.86 21.27 6.91
CA THR A 681 17.89 21.94 7.80
C THR A 681 18.08 23.46 7.88
N ASP A 682 19.28 23.97 7.59
CA ASP A 682 19.55 25.40 7.57
C ASP A 682 19.09 26.03 6.25
N LYS A 683 19.31 25.35 5.13
CA LYS A 683 18.89 25.79 3.79
C LYS A 683 17.45 25.42 3.45
N LYS A 684 16.81 24.53 4.23
CA LYS A 684 15.45 24.01 4.00
C LYS A 684 15.27 23.38 2.61
N MET A 685 16.26 22.66 2.12
CA MET A 685 16.23 22.01 0.82
C MET A 685 17.23 20.84 0.74
N PRO A 686 17.01 19.89 -0.17
CA PRO A 686 18.02 18.86 -0.49
C PRO A 686 19.28 19.50 -1.10
N VAL A 687 20.44 19.13 -0.59
CA VAL A 687 21.75 19.61 -1.05
C VAL A 687 22.61 18.43 -1.46
N PRO A 688 23.16 18.41 -2.68
CA PRO A 688 24.09 17.39 -3.12
C PRO A 688 25.35 17.39 -2.24
N VAL A 689 25.83 16.20 -1.85
CA VAL A 689 26.97 16.05 -0.96
C VAL A 689 28.20 15.62 -1.76
N ASN A 690 29.27 16.40 -1.67
CA ASN A 690 30.55 16.04 -2.29
C ASN A 690 31.19 14.85 -1.58
N GLY A 691 31.76 13.92 -2.33
CA GLY A 691 32.46 12.78 -1.75
C GLY A 691 32.58 11.57 -2.66
N THR A 692 33.14 10.51 -2.09
CA THR A 692 33.20 9.20 -2.74
C THR A 692 31.95 8.40 -2.40
N TYR A 693 31.37 7.80 -3.42
CA TYR A 693 30.20 6.93 -3.32
C TYR A 693 30.53 5.56 -3.88
N GLU A 694 30.04 4.52 -3.24
CA GLU A 694 30.00 3.18 -3.79
C GLU A 694 28.63 2.96 -4.41
N ILE A 695 28.59 2.66 -5.70
CA ILE A 695 27.39 2.23 -6.40
C ILE A 695 27.35 0.71 -6.33
N GLN A 696 26.29 0.20 -5.74
CA GLN A 696 26.05 -1.22 -5.52
C GLN A 696 24.89 -1.68 -6.40
N VAL A 697 25.07 -2.77 -7.13
CA VAL A 697 24.05 -3.38 -7.98
C VAL A 697 23.79 -4.79 -7.47
N GLY A 698 22.54 -5.10 -7.17
CA GLY A 698 22.19 -6.37 -6.54
C GLY A 698 20.79 -6.87 -6.83
N ALA A 699 20.49 -8.06 -6.32
CA ALA A 699 19.18 -8.71 -6.39
C ALA A 699 18.33 -8.44 -5.13
N SER A 700 18.95 -7.90 -4.07
CA SER A 700 18.29 -7.41 -2.83
C SER A 700 19.23 -6.45 -2.11
N SER A 701 18.80 -5.86 -1.00
CA SER A 701 19.64 -4.94 -0.20
C SER A 701 20.88 -5.61 0.38
N THR A 702 20.87 -6.91 0.56
CA THR A 702 22.02 -7.69 1.08
C THR A 702 22.70 -8.59 0.04
N ASP A 703 22.03 -8.89 -1.08
CA ASP A 703 22.60 -9.65 -2.19
C ASP A 703 23.16 -8.71 -3.25
N ILE A 704 24.32 -8.12 -2.93
CA ILE A 704 25.02 -7.18 -3.81
C ILE A 704 25.97 -7.97 -4.73
N CYS A 705 25.65 -7.97 -6.02
CA CYS A 705 26.37 -8.72 -7.06
C CYS A 705 27.59 -7.95 -7.61
N LEU A 706 27.47 -6.64 -7.75
CA LEU A 706 28.52 -5.77 -8.32
C LEU A 706 28.64 -4.49 -7.51
N CYS A 707 29.89 -3.98 -7.37
CA CYS A 707 30.16 -2.68 -6.76
C CYS A 707 31.23 -1.91 -7.53
N GLY A 708 31.10 -0.60 -7.51
CA GLY A 708 32.11 0.30 -8.07
C GLY A 708 32.09 1.66 -7.39
N LYS A 709 33.21 2.34 -7.33
CA LYS A 709 33.32 3.66 -6.69
C LYS A 709 33.32 4.79 -7.71
N ILE A 710 32.80 5.93 -7.28
CA ILE A 710 32.81 7.17 -8.04
C ILE A 710 33.00 8.36 -7.10
N ASP A 711 33.83 9.30 -7.50
CA ASP A 711 34.01 10.58 -6.83
C ASP A 711 33.13 11.64 -7.48
N LEU A 712 32.27 12.29 -6.69
CA LEU A 712 31.34 13.31 -7.16
C LEU A 712 31.64 14.65 -6.47
N PHE A 713 31.69 15.70 -7.30
CA PHE A 713 31.90 17.07 -6.86
C PHE A 713 30.84 17.94 -7.54
N PHE A 714 29.87 18.36 -6.77
CA PHE A 714 28.81 19.24 -7.21
C PHE A 714 29.22 20.70 -7.06
N ALA A 715 28.83 21.54 -7.99
CA ALA A 715 29.06 22.96 -7.88
C ALA A 715 28.29 23.51 -6.66
N GLU A 716 28.90 24.40 -5.89
CA GLU A 716 28.14 25.14 -4.86
C GLU A 716 27.09 25.99 -5.60
N GLY A 717 25.79 25.68 -5.34
CA GLY A 717 24.66 26.38 -5.91
C GLY A 717 24.40 27.72 -5.22
#